data_081348a66456bb6841f78aaf35ebbc7b
#
_entry.id   081348a66456bb6841f78aaf35ebbc7b
#
_cell.length_a   1.000
_cell.length_b   1.000
_cell.length_c   1.000
_cell.angle_alpha   90.00
_cell.angle_beta   90.00
_cell.angle_gamma   90.00
#
_symmetry.space_group_name_H-M   'P 1'
#
loop_
_entity.id
_entity.type
_entity.pdbx_description
1 polymer ?
#
loop_
_entity_poly.entity_id
_entity_poly.type
_entity_poly.pdbx_seq_one_letter_code
_entity_poly.pdbx_strand_id
1 'polypeptide(L)'
;MRAIRLVPFVFGVVPAFASGCLDRPVAPITPDNLRVSVQPLRVKRIEKVDLLFVVDNSASMKDKQSELGRRIPELVAGLTTPSVDPITGRQTRVLDVHVGIITSSLGSNGTGGCHKGWYGQHMDDRGHLLPRPADPPASNGWTLDGAGNPVKAACPTVKPGAALTWVADAARDPKAAFVGDSGAQALQAAASCVVESVKDDGCGYEATWEAAYRFLADPAPSLTANVACNLPESTGPYTCSGSIKSAGLDTELLEQRAKFLRPDSLLAVVVLSDENDFSLRPEGRNWKPWAQSMGAMPHGSSSCASVPDDVEPDDSAGIQDLFTRYGCRSCDDDPSAPGCSGAKWPLADGDKDHVYLRGFHQVQRFGWNALWGRQRYVDAFTRSSVLGGDGKMGKNPIFAGGRSPDMIVVAGIVGVPQGLVTGAKGEPKVLQDSDWEKMISPDLAKRDPHMIESFLERKGIPKYTGDRNVDLVNGGDRAIAVDDLQYACIGKRVTPGGADDCGKLTAAGNPLCSGADNQPYFKAYPGLRHLRILHDLGDRGFVGSICAESYSPAIRGISERIKNVVDAQCIKTDVTPDATGDVGCFILETFTDASFDGKTRCEDIGKGYCTPGASPCRVDGTDYPPVAASVAAAQLTLPVTVQGPDGLAKTQRTPASVEGDNVYVVGSDGHRHLVCEMMQLAGGRAPEADAKGCQTDPKFVKPSTGGGWCYTNDAAVVGDACRARGAIGKVRFLGDVEPKNGSEVFTVCIGR
;
A
#
# COMPACT_ATOMS: atom_id res chain seq x y z
N MET A 1 73.23 0.81 -45.50
CA MET A 1 74.08 -0.22 -46.21
C MET A 1 73.13 -1.37 -46.59
N ARG A 2 73.13 -1.61 -47.92
CA ARG A 2 72.94 -2.85 -48.67
C ARG A 2 71.61 -3.64 -48.29
N ALA A 3 70.84 -4.16 -49.23
CA ALA A 3 70.91 -4.19 -50.70
C ALA A 3 69.56 -4.68 -51.23
N ILE A 4 69.19 -4.23 -52.35
CA ILE A 4 68.18 -4.60 -53.32
C ILE A 4 68.36 -6.06 -53.77
N ARG A 5 67.28 -6.81 -54.02
CA ARG A 5 67.18 -7.69 -55.17
C ARG A 5 65.72 -7.84 -55.65
N LEU A 6 65.51 -7.40 -56.85
CA LEU A 6 64.42 -7.72 -57.79
C LEU A 6 64.65 -9.09 -58.42
N VAL A 7 63.56 -9.71 -58.96
CA VAL A 7 63.44 -10.43 -60.25
C VAL A 7 62.27 -11.44 -60.17
N PRO A 8 61.60 -11.84 -61.26
CA PRO A 8 60.71 -11.14 -62.21
C PRO A 8 59.34 -11.84 -62.44
N PHE A 9 58.53 -11.22 -63.22
CA PHE A 9 57.30 -11.62 -63.90
C PHE A 9 57.25 -12.98 -64.54
N VAL A 10 56.11 -13.71 -64.41
CA VAL A 10 55.57 -14.60 -65.42
C VAL A 10 54.10 -14.36 -65.63
N PHE A 11 53.76 -13.98 -66.85
CA PHE A 11 52.36 -13.89 -67.35
C PHE A 11 51.81 -15.30 -67.60
N GLY A 12 50.65 -15.59 -67.07
CA GLY A 12 49.83 -16.75 -67.44
C GLY A 12 48.39 -16.30 -67.74
N VAL A 13 48.05 -16.35 -69.01
CA VAL A 13 46.65 -16.12 -69.48
C VAL A 13 45.86 -17.39 -69.24
N VAL A 14 44.70 -17.30 -68.59
CA VAL A 14 43.70 -18.35 -68.52
C VAL A 14 42.30 -17.75 -68.77
N PRO A 15 41.47 -18.46 -69.52
CA PRO A 15 40.26 -17.92 -70.15
C PRO A 15 39.09 -17.77 -69.15
N ALA A 16 38.26 -16.75 -69.45
CA ALA A 16 37.02 -16.47 -68.79
C ALA A 16 35.97 -17.60 -69.02
N PHE A 17 35.56 -18.24 -67.96
CA PHE A 17 34.25 -18.90 -67.91
C PHE A 17 33.26 -17.96 -67.25
N ALA A 18 32.33 -17.44 -68.02
CA ALA A 18 31.15 -16.75 -67.52
C ALA A 18 30.23 -17.80 -66.91
N SER A 19 30.17 -17.87 -65.57
CA SER A 19 29.09 -18.47 -64.80
C SER A 19 28.30 -17.33 -64.20
N GLY A 20 27.12 -17.07 -64.77
CA GLY A 20 26.16 -16.11 -64.22
C GLY A 20 25.73 -16.54 -62.82
N CYS A 21 26.22 -15.85 -61.82
CA CYS A 21 25.55 -15.82 -60.51
C CYS A 21 24.34 -14.87 -60.64
N LEU A 22 23.16 -15.45 -60.50
CA LEU A 22 21.95 -14.72 -60.25
C LEU A 22 22.15 -13.91 -58.95
N ASP A 23 22.44 -12.65 -59.10
CA ASP A 23 22.32 -11.67 -58.00
C ASP A 23 20.83 -11.54 -57.69
N ARG A 24 20.33 -12.36 -56.76
CA ARG A 24 19.13 -12.05 -56.05
C ARG A 24 19.55 -11.02 -55.01
N PRO A 25 19.01 -9.78 -55.08
CA PRO A 25 19.16 -8.90 -53.93
C PRO A 25 18.46 -9.57 -52.74
N VAL A 26 19.25 -10.11 -51.85
CA VAL A 26 18.79 -10.47 -50.52
C VAL A 26 18.50 -9.12 -49.86
N ALA A 27 17.22 -8.74 -49.83
CA ALA A 27 16.80 -7.65 -48.98
C ALA A 27 17.38 -7.92 -47.59
N PRO A 28 18.03 -6.91 -46.96
CA PRO A 28 18.49 -7.11 -45.61
C PRO A 28 17.28 -7.46 -44.76
N ILE A 29 17.31 -8.67 -44.16
CA ILE A 29 16.37 -9.04 -43.11
C ILE A 29 16.71 -8.10 -41.99
N THR A 30 15.97 -6.99 -41.89
CA THR A 30 15.90 -6.24 -40.62
C THR A 30 15.32 -7.24 -39.63
N PRO A 31 16.04 -7.60 -38.57
CA PRO A 31 15.43 -8.35 -37.52
C PRO A 31 14.31 -7.46 -36.96
N ASP A 32 13.08 -7.78 -37.29
CA ASP A 32 11.95 -7.23 -36.55
C ASP A 32 12.18 -7.63 -35.10
N ASN A 33 12.57 -6.66 -34.29
CA ASN A 33 12.61 -6.80 -32.83
C ASN A 33 11.16 -6.88 -32.35
N LEU A 34 10.52 -8.03 -32.53
CA LEU A 34 9.24 -8.35 -31.94
C LEU A 34 9.38 -8.26 -30.43
N ARG A 35 9.03 -7.13 -29.86
CA ARG A 35 8.90 -6.97 -28.42
C ARG A 35 7.60 -7.63 -27.98
N VAL A 36 7.70 -8.84 -27.52
CA VAL A 36 6.58 -9.52 -26.86
C VAL A 36 6.53 -9.03 -25.42
N SER A 37 5.47 -8.32 -25.08
CA SER A 37 5.18 -7.92 -23.69
C SER A 37 4.13 -8.87 -23.13
N VAL A 38 4.49 -9.64 -22.11
CA VAL A 38 3.54 -10.47 -21.37
C VAL A 38 3.23 -9.73 -20.07
N GLN A 39 1.98 -9.31 -19.91
CA GLN A 39 1.51 -8.68 -18.68
C GLN A 39 0.39 -9.53 -18.07
N PRO A 40 0.45 -9.85 -16.77
CA PRO A 40 -0.69 -10.45 -16.11
C PRO A 40 -1.86 -9.46 -16.14
N LEU A 41 -2.94 -9.84 -16.81
CA LEU A 41 -4.19 -9.12 -16.78
C LEU A 41 -5.06 -9.76 -15.71
N ARG A 42 -5.14 -9.14 -14.55
CA ARG A 42 -5.94 -9.68 -13.48
C ARG A 42 -7.40 -9.33 -13.70
N VAL A 43 -8.14 -10.32 -14.08
CA VAL A 43 -9.60 -10.26 -14.24
C VAL A 43 -10.28 -11.15 -13.19
N LYS A 44 -9.53 -11.59 -12.19
CA LYS A 44 -10.12 -12.33 -11.08
C LYS A 44 -11.11 -11.41 -10.36
N ARG A 45 -12.38 -11.77 -10.39
CA ARG A 45 -13.40 -11.10 -9.56
C ARG A 45 -12.99 -11.26 -8.12
N ILE A 46 -12.62 -10.16 -7.49
CA ILE A 46 -12.27 -10.16 -6.09
C ILE A 46 -13.57 -10.24 -5.30
N GLU A 47 -13.86 -11.40 -4.76
CA GLU A 47 -15.05 -11.64 -3.94
C GLU A 47 -14.75 -11.46 -2.45
N LYS A 48 -13.45 -11.42 -2.07
CA LYS A 48 -12.98 -11.38 -0.68
C LYS A 48 -12.16 -10.13 -0.42
N VAL A 49 -12.42 -9.48 0.70
CA VAL A 49 -11.64 -8.32 1.17
C VAL A 49 -11.21 -8.54 2.60
N ASP A 50 -9.90 -8.39 2.86
CA ASP A 50 -9.33 -8.31 4.20
C ASP A 50 -9.05 -6.83 4.49
N LEU A 51 -9.81 -6.23 5.40
CA LEU A 51 -9.75 -4.82 5.77
C LEU A 51 -9.12 -4.68 7.16
N LEU A 52 -7.91 -4.11 7.22
CA LEU A 52 -7.21 -3.84 8.46
C LEU A 52 -7.23 -2.34 8.78
N PHE A 53 -7.71 -1.98 9.96
CA PHE A 53 -7.51 -0.66 10.52
C PHE A 53 -6.32 -0.67 11.47
N VAL A 54 -5.41 0.27 11.29
CA VAL A 54 -4.29 0.55 12.20
C VAL A 54 -4.56 1.90 12.83
N VAL A 55 -5.01 1.86 14.07
CA VAL A 55 -5.53 3.05 14.75
C VAL A 55 -4.55 3.50 15.82
N ASP A 56 -4.11 4.72 15.68
CA ASP A 56 -3.38 5.40 16.74
C ASP A 56 -4.25 5.51 18.00
N ASN A 57 -3.68 5.11 19.14
CA ASN A 57 -4.34 5.14 20.43
C ASN A 57 -3.64 6.04 21.47
N SER A 58 -2.84 7.00 21.00
CA SER A 58 -2.30 8.08 21.84
C SER A 58 -3.40 8.97 22.43
N ALA A 59 -3.07 9.72 23.45
CA ALA A 59 -4.03 10.51 24.23
C ALA A 59 -4.82 11.56 23.43
N SER A 60 -4.31 12.01 22.29
CA SER A 60 -4.96 12.98 21.40
C SER A 60 -6.08 12.40 20.52
N MET A 61 -6.22 11.06 20.45
CA MET A 61 -6.93 10.37 19.36
C MET A 61 -8.44 10.14 19.56
N LYS A 62 -8.98 10.33 20.74
CA LYS A 62 -10.38 9.99 21.08
C LYS A 62 -11.43 10.50 20.09
N ASP A 63 -11.38 11.80 19.75
CA ASP A 63 -12.35 12.39 18.83
C ASP A 63 -12.22 11.83 17.40
N LYS A 64 -10.99 11.58 16.97
CA LYS A 64 -10.66 11.05 15.65
C LYS A 64 -11.08 9.57 15.53
N GLN A 65 -10.90 8.80 16.59
CA GLN A 65 -11.38 7.42 16.69
C GLN A 65 -12.93 7.40 16.64
N SER A 66 -13.59 8.29 17.37
CA SER A 66 -15.06 8.39 17.35
C SER A 66 -15.61 8.79 15.98
N GLU A 67 -14.95 9.71 15.25
CA GLU A 67 -15.38 10.03 13.87
C GLU A 67 -15.10 8.83 12.93
N LEU A 68 -13.97 8.13 13.05
CA LEU A 68 -13.73 6.90 12.29
C LEU A 68 -14.81 5.86 12.59
N GLY A 69 -15.09 5.59 13.87
CA GLY A 69 -16.13 4.64 14.30
C GLY A 69 -17.49 4.97 13.72
N ARG A 70 -17.82 6.27 13.62
CA ARG A 70 -19.05 6.77 13.00
C ARG A 70 -19.10 6.52 11.49
N ARG A 71 -17.95 6.48 10.79
CA ARG A 71 -17.86 6.37 9.32
C ARG A 71 -17.52 4.96 8.82
N ILE A 72 -17.02 4.08 9.67
CA ILE A 72 -16.79 2.67 9.31
C ILE A 72 -18.04 2.01 8.70
N PRO A 73 -19.27 2.25 9.17
CA PRO A 73 -20.47 1.70 8.53
C PRO A 73 -20.58 2.05 7.04
N GLU A 74 -20.17 3.26 6.63
CA GLU A 74 -20.18 3.67 5.21
C GLU A 74 -19.21 2.81 4.37
N LEU A 75 -18.01 2.52 4.90
CA LEU A 75 -17.04 1.67 4.21
C LEU A 75 -17.53 0.23 4.09
N VAL A 76 -18.01 -0.34 5.21
CA VAL A 76 -18.54 -1.72 5.23
C VAL A 76 -19.75 -1.84 4.30
N ALA A 77 -20.70 -0.91 4.35
CA ALA A 77 -21.84 -0.88 3.43
C ALA A 77 -21.39 -0.75 1.97
N GLY A 78 -20.41 0.10 1.72
CA GLY A 78 -19.82 0.25 0.39
C GLY A 78 -19.26 -1.06 -0.19
N LEU A 79 -18.78 -1.97 0.65
CA LEU A 79 -18.26 -3.28 0.23
C LEU A 79 -19.36 -4.35 0.15
N THR A 80 -20.26 -4.40 1.13
CA THR A 80 -21.23 -5.49 1.30
C THR A 80 -22.55 -5.28 0.57
N THR A 81 -22.93 -4.04 0.28
CA THR A 81 -24.15 -3.74 -0.47
C THR A 81 -23.94 -3.99 -1.96
N PRO A 82 -24.83 -4.72 -2.62
CA PRO A 82 -24.77 -4.88 -4.07
C PRO A 82 -24.81 -3.52 -4.77
N SER A 83 -23.81 -3.25 -5.60
CA SER A 83 -23.84 -2.11 -6.50
C SER A 83 -24.24 -2.63 -7.90
N VAL A 84 -25.19 -1.95 -8.51
CA VAL A 84 -25.56 -2.23 -9.89
C VAL A 84 -24.74 -1.28 -10.76
N ASP A 85 -23.92 -1.85 -11.64
CA ASP A 85 -23.25 -1.06 -12.66
C ASP A 85 -24.36 -0.39 -13.52
N PRO A 86 -24.46 0.94 -13.53
CA PRO A 86 -25.56 1.65 -14.22
C PRO A 86 -25.54 1.47 -15.73
N ILE A 87 -24.43 0.97 -16.27
CA ILE A 87 -24.19 0.80 -17.70
C ILE A 87 -24.54 -0.62 -18.11
N THR A 88 -24.03 -1.62 -17.37
CA THR A 88 -24.21 -3.03 -17.73
C THR A 88 -25.40 -3.69 -17.03
N GLY A 89 -26.00 -3.05 -16.03
CA GLY A 89 -27.04 -3.64 -15.17
C GLY A 89 -26.54 -4.78 -14.28
N ARG A 90 -25.22 -5.04 -14.29
CA ARG A 90 -24.59 -6.12 -13.54
C ARG A 90 -24.47 -5.77 -12.07
N GLN A 91 -24.87 -6.69 -11.21
CA GLN A 91 -24.61 -6.54 -9.77
C GLN A 91 -23.19 -6.98 -9.44
N THR A 92 -22.44 -6.07 -8.82
CA THR A 92 -21.14 -6.36 -8.23
C THR A 92 -21.21 -6.15 -6.72
N ARG A 93 -20.72 -7.09 -5.95
CA ARG A 93 -20.52 -6.94 -4.51
C ARG A 93 -19.36 -7.82 -4.06
N VAL A 94 -18.70 -7.41 -3.01
CA VAL A 94 -17.83 -8.29 -2.24
C VAL A 94 -18.73 -9.32 -1.52
N LEU A 95 -18.32 -10.55 -1.49
CA LEU A 95 -19.14 -11.66 -0.96
C LEU A 95 -18.62 -12.17 0.38
N ASP A 96 -17.44 -11.73 0.79
CA ASP A 96 -16.77 -12.17 1.99
C ASP A 96 -15.81 -11.09 2.49
N VAL A 97 -16.00 -10.62 3.71
CA VAL A 97 -15.22 -9.53 4.32
C VAL A 97 -14.67 -9.96 5.66
N HIS A 98 -13.36 -9.80 5.85
CA HIS A 98 -12.73 -9.84 7.17
C HIS A 98 -12.34 -8.43 7.59
N VAL A 99 -12.66 -8.04 8.81
CA VAL A 99 -12.25 -6.75 9.40
C VAL A 99 -11.37 -7.03 10.61
N GLY A 100 -10.15 -6.46 10.59
CA GLY A 100 -9.24 -6.46 11.72
C GLY A 100 -8.98 -5.02 12.19
N ILE A 101 -8.80 -4.83 13.50
CA ILE A 101 -8.39 -3.56 14.09
C ILE A 101 -7.22 -3.82 15.01
N ILE A 102 -6.12 -3.07 14.85
CA ILE A 102 -4.93 -3.06 15.70
C ILE A 102 -4.58 -1.62 16.07
N THR A 103 -3.73 -1.45 17.08
CA THR A 103 -3.27 -0.12 17.51
C THR A 103 -1.82 0.16 17.11
N SER A 104 -1.40 1.42 17.24
CA SER A 104 -0.01 1.88 17.06
C SER A 104 0.91 1.50 18.22
N SER A 105 0.37 1.02 19.36
CA SER A 105 1.13 0.76 20.59
C SER A 105 1.93 -0.55 20.52
N LEU A 106 3.26 -0.43 20.42
CA LEU A 106 4.21 -1.54 20.48
C LEU A 106 5.09 -1.52 21.74
N GLY A 107 4.70 -0.74 22.76
CA GLY A 107 5.50 -0.56 23.96
C GLY A 107 6.80 0.22 23.71
N SER A 108 7.74 0.11 24.63
CA SER A 108 9.06 0.75 24.55
C SER A 108 10.21 -0.23 24.78
N ASN A 109 9.98 -1.51 24.49
CA ASN A 109 11.00 -2.55 24.57
C ASN A 109 11.79 -2.58 25.92
N GLY A 110 11.07 -2.35 27.02
CA GLY A 110 11.63 -2.39 28.37
C GLY A 110 12.33 -1.12 28.83
N THR A 111 12.35 -0.05 28.02
CA THR A 111 13.04 1.21 28.41
C THR A 111 12.25 2.09 29.37
N GLY A 112 10.98 1.78 29.65
CA GLY A 112 10.11 2.54 30.55
C GLY A 112 9.37 3.72 29.89
N GLY A 113 9.66 4.08 28.64
CA GLY A 113 9.00 5.19 27.95
C GLY A 113 7.50 4.99 27.72
N CYS A 114 7.09 3.72 27.52
CA CYS A 114 5.69 3.31 27.46
C CYS A 114 5.44 2.18 28.45
N HIS A 115 5.58 2.50 29.72
CA HIS A 115 5.38 1.52 30.80
C HIS A 115 3.91 1.50 31.20
N LYS A 116 3.31 0.31 31.17
CA LYS A 116 1.94 0.07 31.62
C LYS A 116 1.76 0.54 33.08
N GLY A 117 0.74 1.36 33.31
CA GLY A 117 0.41 1.89 34.62
C GLY A 117 1.05 3.25 34.96
N TRP A 118 2.03 3.75 34.19
CA TRP A 118 2.59 5.09 34.38
C TRP A 118 1.83 6.15 33.57
N TYR A 119 1.48 5.81 32.32
CA TYR A 119 0.84 6.74 31.39
C TYR A 119 -0.53 6.25 30.95
N GLY A 120 -0.74 4.94 30.84
CA GLY A 120 -1.97 4.29 30.42
C GLY A 120 -1.93 2.79 30.58
N GLN A 121 -3.02 2.12 30.19
CA GLN A 121 -3.13 0.65 30.31
C GLN A 121 -2.79 -0.06 28.99
N HIS A 122 -2.92 0.65 27.84
CA HIS A 122 -2.84 0.08 26.50
C HIS A 122 -1.56 0.49 25.76
N MET A 123 -0.45 0.48 26.51
CA MET A 123 0.86 0.93 26.04
C MET A 123 1.56 -0.06 25.12
N ASP A 124 1.18 -1.35 25.11
CA ASP A 124 1.87 -2.42 24.39
C ASP A 124 0.87 -3.49 23.91
N ASP A 125 0.13 -3.19 22.85
CA ASP A 125 -0.80 -4.12 22.20
C ASP A 125 -0.09 -5.05 21.21
N ARG A 126 1.17 -4.77 20.86
CA ARG A 126 2.05 -5.62 20.06
C ARG A 126 1.49 -6.02 18.69
N GLY A 127 0.58 -5.22 18.14
CA GLY A 127 -0.07 -5.49 16.86
C GLY A 127 -1.10 -6.60 16.89
N HIS A 128 -1.56 -7.02 18.08
CA HIS A 128 -2.65 -8.01 18.20
C HIS A 128 -4.00 -7.39 17.84
N LEU A 129 -4.92 -8.24 17.36
CA LEU A 129 -6.28 -7.83 17.02
C LEU A 129 -7.09 -7.43 18.25
N LEU A 130 -7.85 -6.35 18.11
CA LEU A 130 -8.86 -5.93 19.07
C LEU A 130 -10.22 -6.67 18.85
N PRO A 131 -11.12 -6.69 19.84
CA PRO A 131 -10.97 -6.13 21.19
C PRO A 131 -9.99 -6.95 22.03
N ARG A 132 -9.40 -6.29 23.02
CA ARG A 132 -8.50 -6.96 23.99
C ARG A 132 -9.33 -7.89 24.89
N PRO A 133 -8.74 -9.00 25.37
CA PRO A 133 -9.46 -9.91 26.28
C PRO A 133 -9.97 -9.24 27.58
N ALA A 134 -9.24 -8.23 28.08
CA ALA A 134 -9.57 -7.53 29.32
C ALA A 134 -10.58 -6.38 29.13
N ASP A 135 -10.78 -5.93 27.90
CA ASP A 135 -11.63 -4.77 27.60
C ASP A 135 -12.79 -5.18 26.70
N PRO A 136 -13.99 -5.23 27.23
CA PRO A 136 -15.16 -5.46 26.39
C PRO A 136 -15.31 -4.30 25.39
N PRO A 137 -15.86 -4.56 24.20
CA PRO A 137 -16.19 -3.49 23.26
C PRO A 137 -17.16 -2.48 23.89
N ALA A 138 -17.18 -1.28 23.33
CA ALA A 138 -18.13 -0.24 23.72
C ALA A 138 -19.56 -0.77 23.70
N SER A 139 -20.44 -0.22 24.55
CA SER A 139 -21.85 -0.67 24.61
C SER A 139 -22.66 -0.26 23.37
N ASN A 140 -22.26 0.81 22.70
CA ASN A 140 -22.90 1.34 21.49
C ASN A 140 -21.87 1.72 20.45
N GLY A 141 -22.14 1.35 19.21
CA GLY A 141 -21.43 1.78 18.01
C GLY A 141 -22.35 2.49 17.04
N TRP A 142 -22.06 2.36 15.77
CA TRP A 142 -22.82 2.98 14.68
C TRP A 142 -23.16 1.96 13.60
N THR A 143 -24.30 2.18 12.94
CA THR A 143 -24.73 1.52 11.71
C THR A 143 -25.37 2.56 10.80
N LEU A 144 -25.79 2.17 9.59
CA LEU A 144 -26.53 3.07 8.69
C LEU A 144 -28.03 2.80 8.77
N ASP A 145 -28.83 3.85 8.76
CA ASP A 145 -30.27 3.78 8.54
C ASP A 145 -30.61 3.52 7.04
N GLY A 146 -31.90 3.38 6.74
CA GLY A 146 -32.37 3.16 5.37
C GLY A 146 -32.06 4.31 4.38
N ALA A 147 -31.70 5.49 4.89
CA ALA A 147 -31.27 6.65 4.08
C ALA A 147 -29.73 6.75 3.97
N GLY A 148 -28.99 5.83 4.60
CA GLY A 148 -27.53 5.81 4.59
C GLY A 148 -26.89 6.76 5.63
N ASN A 149 -27.64 7.25 6.62
CA ASN A 149 -27.09 8.09 7.67
C ASN A 149 -26.59 7.25 8.86
N PRO A 150 -25.46 7.64 9.49
CA PRO A 150 -24.99 6.96 10.69
C PRO A 150 -25.95 7.13 11.87
N VAL A 151 -26.40 6.02 12.44
CA VAL A 151 -27.27 5.96 13.63
C VAL A 151 -26.65 5.06 14.69
N LYS A 152 -26.93 5.34 15.97
CA LYS A 152 -26.42 4.52 17.07
C LYS A 152 -27.03 3.12 17.04
N ALA A 153 -26.20 2.11 17.30
CA ALA A 153 -26.59 0.71 17.36
C ALA A 153 -25.93 0.03 18.56
N ALA A 154 -26.63 -0.97 19.12
CA ALA A 154 -26.05 -1.83 20.16
C ALA A 154 -24.89 -2.65 19.60
N CYS A 155 -23.87 -2.85 20.40
CA CYS A 155 -22.71 -3.64 20.01
C CYS A 155 -23.03 -5.14 20.04
N PRO A 156 -22.81 -5.87 18.94
CA PRO A 156 -22.86 -7.32 18.95
C PRO A 156 -21.75 -7.91 19.83
N THR A 157 -21.97 -9.10 20.34
CA THR A 157 -20.91 -9.86 21.03
C THR A 157 -19.85 -10.27 20.01
N VAL A 158 -18.60 -9.89 20.27
CA VAL A 158 -17.44 -10.24 19.45
C VAL A 158 -16.41 -10.99 20.27
N LYS A 159 -15.67 -11.88 19.62
CA LYS A 159 -14.61 -12.66 20.28
C LYS A 159 -13.34 -11.82 20.39
N PRO A 160 -12.74 -11.67 21.58
CA PRO A 160 -11.45 -11.01 21.74
C PRO A 160 -10.36 -11.62 20.86
N GLY A 161 -9.51 -10.77 20.30
CA GLY A 161 -8.38 -11.17 19.46
C GLY A 161 -8.77 -11.84 18.14
N ALA A 162 -10.01 -11.69 17.67
CA ALA A 162 -10.48 -12.30 16.45
C ALA A 162 -10.87 -11.25 15.40
N ALA A 163 -10.61 -11.57 14.12
CA ALA A 163 -11.17 -10.80 13.03
C ALA A 163 -12.71 -10.91 13.03
N LEU A 164 -13.36 -9.81 12.64
CA LEU A 164 -14.80 -9.78 12.38
C LEU A 164 -15.03 -10.34 10.98
N THR A 165 -15.77 -11.41 10.82
CA THR A 165 -15.96 -12.10 9.55
C THR A 165 -17.40 -12.03 9.08
N TRP A 166 -17.61 -11.66 7.83
CA TRP A 166 -18.92 -11.63 7.20
C TRP A 166 -18.90 -12.32 5.85
N VAL A 167 -19.97 -13.07 5.56
CA VAL A 167 -20.21 -13.67 4.26
C VAL A 167 -21.63 -13.35 3.76
N ALA A 168 -21.78 -13.20 2.45
CA ALA A 168 -23.08 -12.97 1.83
C ALA A 168 -24.02 -14.17 1.95
N ASP A 169 -23.49 -15.39 2.06
CA ASP A 169 -24.20 -16.65 2.18
C ASP A 169 -23.46 -17.60 3.11
N ALA A 170 -24.18 -18.26 4.02
CA ALA A 170 -23.63 -19.22 4.98
C ALA A 170 -22.91 -20.41 4.32
N ALA A 171 -23.25 -20.77 3.08
CA ALA A 171 -22.56 -21.82 2.35
C ALA A 171 -21.09 -21.49 2.01
N ARG A 172 -20.70 -20.21 2.04
CA ARG A 172 -19.33 -19.77 1.78
C ARG A 172 -18.38 -20.01 2.95
N ASP A 173 -18.83 -19.66 4.14
CA ASP A 173 -18.18 -19.99 5.42
C ASP A 173 -19.23 -20.15 6.52
N PRO A 174 -19.57 -21.39 6.92
CA PRO A 174 -20.52 -21.64 7.97
C PRO A 174 -20.04 -21.20 9.37
N LYS A 175 -18.78 -20.80 9.52
CA LYS A 175 -18.19 -20.29 10.77
C LYS A 175 -18.09 -18.78 10.82
N ALA A 176 -18.50 -18.07 9.75
CA ALA A 176 -18.51 -16.61 9.74
C ALA A 176 -19.38 -16.07 10.89
N ALA A 177 -18.90 -15.00 11.52
CA ALA A 177 -19.61 -14.38 12.65
C ALA A 177 -20.91 -13.71 12.20
N PHE A 178 -20.95 -13.18 10.97
CA PHE A 178 -22.07 -12.44 10.42
C PHE A 178 -22.40 -12.96 9.02
N VAL A 179 -23.70 -13.11 8.72
CA VAL A 179 -24.16 -13.70 7.45
C VAL A 179 -25.31 -12.89 6.85
N GLY A 180 -25.29 -12.72 5.53
CA GLY A 180 -26.34 -12.06 4.78
C GLY A 180 -26.45 -10.55 5.07
N ASP A 181 -27.55 -9.94 4.62
CA ASP A 181 -27.73 -8.49 4.71
C ASP A 181 -27.90 -8.00 6.17
N SER A 182 -28.59 -8.74 7.02
CA SER A 182 -28.66 -8.45 8.47
C SER A 182 -27.28 -8.61 9.13
N GLY A 183 -26.49 -9.60 8.71
CA GLY A 183 -25.12 -9.77 9.14
C GLY A 183 -24.21 -8.62 8.71
N ALA A 184 -24.43 -8.02 7.54
CA ALA A 184 -23.69 -6.85 7.10
C ALA A 184 -23.92 -5.63 8.02
N GLN A 185 -25.16 -5.40 8.45
CA GLN A 185 -25.46 -4.35 9.44
C GLN A 185 -24.85 -4.65 10.81
N ALA A 186 -24.87 -5.92 11.23
CA ALA A 186 -24.20 -6.33 12.47
C ALA A 186 -22.67 -6.18 12.38
N LEU A 187 -22.05 -6.45 11.22
CA LEU A 187 -20.63 -6.18 10.99
C LEU A 187 -20.31 -4.66 11.09
N GLN A 188 -21.16 -3.79 10.53
CA GLN A 188 -21.01 -2.33 10.67
C GLN A 188 -20.96 -1.93 12.14
N ALA A 189 -21.94 -2.36 12.93
CA ALA A 189 -22.01 -2.08 14.36
C ALA A 189 -20.79 -2.66 15.11
N ALA A 190 -20.42 -3.92 14.83
CA ALA A 190 -19.30 -4.59 15.48
C ALA A 190 -17.98 -3.86 15.22
N ALA A 191 -17.68 -3.54 13.97
CA ALA A 191 -16.44 -2.84 13.59
C ALA A 191 -16.36 -1.45 14.24
N SER A 192 -17.47 -0.70 14.23
CA SER A 192 -17.57 0.57 14.92
C SER A 192 -17.35 0.44 16.43
N CYS A 193 -17.97 -0.57 17.08
CA CYS A 193 -17.81 -0.82 18.50
C CYS A 193 -16.36 -1.18 18.89
N VAL A 194 -15.66 -1.93 18.04
CA VAL A 194 -14.25 -2.28 18.29
C VAL A 194 -13.37 -1.04 18.16
N VAL A 195 -13.64 -0.15 17.20
CA VAL A 195 -12.90 1.12 17.08
C VAL A 195 -13.16 2.05 18.28
N GLU A 196 -14.40 2.15 18.75
CA GLU A 196 -14.71 2.90 19.98
C GLU A 196 -14.05 2.29 21.25
N SER A 197 -13.62 1.02 21.19
CA SER A 197 -12.89 0.34 22.27
C SER A 197 -11.36 0.43 22.17
N VAL A 198 -10.83 1.12 21.16
CA VAL A 198 -9.38 1.31 20.96
C VAL A 198 -8.75 2.00 22.18
N LYS A 199 -9.48 2.95 22.80
CA LYS A 199 -9.02 3.81 23.88
C LYS A 199 -8.00 4.85 23.42
N ASP A 200 -7.71 5.80 24.27
CA ASP A 200 -6.82 6.95 24.07
C ASP A 200 -5.75 7.02 25.17
N ASP A 201 -5.34 5.86 25.70
CA ASP A 201 -4.35 5.70 26.74
C ASP A 201 -3.18 4.80 26.32
N GLY A 202 -2.87 4.80 25.03
CA GLY A 202 -1.77 4.08 24.42
C GLY A 202 -0.41 4.78 24.55
N CYS A 203 0.58 4.20 23.89
CA CYS A 203 1.94 4.73 23.84
C CYS A 203 2.01 5.97 22.95
N GLY A 204 2.49 7.08 23.50
CA GLY A 204 2.77 8.34 22.76
C GLY A 204 4.08 8.30 21.95
N TYR A 205 4.54 7.13 21.59
CA TYR A 205 5.55 6.85 20.56
C TYR A 205 4.91 5.89 19.56
N GLU A 206 4.09 6.46 18.68
CA GLU A 206 3.19 5.77 17.76
C GLU A 206 3.99 4.96 16.74
N ALA A 207 4.03 3.65 16.88
CA ALA A 207 4.72 2.75 15.95
C ALA A 207 3.74 2.18 14.90
N THR A 208 3.01 3.05 14.22
CA THR A 208 1.87 2.72 13.36
C THR A 208 2.26 1.78 12.24
N TRP A 209 3.34 2.08 11.52
CA TRP A 209 3.78 1.24 10.40
C TRP A 209 4.43 -0.06 10.87
N GLU A 210 5.17 -0.04 11.98
CA GLU A 210 5.75 -1.27 12.51
C GLU A 210 4.67 -2.19 13.10
N ALA A 211 3.59 -1.65 13.68
CA ALA A 211 2.43 -2.43 14.11
C ALA A 211 1.77 -3.15 12.91
N ALA A 212 1.55 -2.41 11.80
CA ALA A 212 1.04 -2.98 10.56
C ALA A 212 1.99 -4.05 9.99
N TYR A 213 3.30 -3.75 9.94
CA TYR A 213 4.32 -4.68 9.48
C TYR A 213 4.34 -5.96 10.31
N ARG A 214 4.39 -5.81 11.62
CA ARG A 214 4.41 -6.91 12.57
C ARG A 214 3.19 -7.82 12.40
N PHE A 215 2.00 -7.26 12.27
CA PHE A 215 0.77 -8.04 12.09
C PHE A 215 0.67 -8.69 10.71
N LEU A 216 1.02 -7.99 9.62
CA LEU A 216 0.76 -8.46 8.26
C LEU A 216 1.95 -9.18 7.62
N ALA A 217 3.16 -8.62 7.75
CA ALA A 217 4.30 -8.96 6.90
C ALA A 217 5.41 -9.73 7.62
N ASP A 218 5.61 -9.50 8.93
CA ASP A 218 6.72 -10.11 9.67
C ASP A 218 6.61 -11.64 9.69
N PRO A 219 7.54 -12.39 9.05
CA PRO A 219 7.49 -13.84 9.02
C PRO A 219 7.80 -14.50 10.37
N ALA A 220 8.46 -13.78 11.28
CA ALA A 220 8.86 -14.29 12.59
C ALA A 220 8.72 -13.22 13.69
N PRO A 221 7.48 -12.75 14.01
CA PRO A 221 7.28 -11.75 15.03
C PRO A 221 7.74 -12.27 16.40
N SER A 222 8.61 -11.51 17.05
CA SER A 222 9.15 -11.92 18.36
C SER A 222 8.12 -11.83 19.47
N LEU A 223 8.09 -12.82 20.37
CA LEU A 223 7.21 -12.81 21.54
C LEU A 223 7.61 -11.71 22.52
N THR A 224 8.90 -11.46 22.70
CA THR A 224 9.42 -10.37 23.52
C THR A 224 10.56 -9.65 22.81
N ALA A 225 10.66 -8.36 23.02
CA ALA A 225 11.78 -7.55 22.54
C ALA A 225 12.11 -6.52 23.64
N ASN A 226 13.19 -6.76 24.38
CA ASN A 226 13.55 -5.92 25.50
C ASN A 226 15.05 -5.56 25.50
N VAL A 227 15.35 -4.34 25.88
CA VAL A 227 16.71 -3.94 26.27
C VAL A 227 16.90 -4.24 27.76
N ALA A 228 18.12 -4.55 28.15
CA ALA A 228 18.44 -4.76 29.56
C ALA A 228 18.42 -3.42 30.31
N CYS A 229 17.37 -3.20 31.08
CA CYS A 229 17.20 -2.01 31.92
C CYS A 229 17.07 -2.40 33.38
N ASN A 230 17.68 -1.61 34.25
CA ASN A 230 17.41 -1.64 35.67
C ASN A 230 16.29 -0.62 35.95
N LEU A 231 15.06 -1.12 36.06
CA LEU A 231 13.91 -0.27 36.35
C LEU A 231 13.67 -0.25 37.85
N PRO A 232 13.89 0.88 38.52
CA PRO A 232 13.56 0.98 39.96
C PRO A 232 12.07 0.94 40.18
N GLU A 233 11.61 0.31 41.27
CA GLU A 233 10.19 0.24 41.64
C GLU A 233 9.59 1.60 42.02
N SER A 234 10.41 2.65 42.13
CA SER A 234 10.04 4.02 42.43
C SER A 234 10.93 5.01 41.65
N THR A 235 10.50 6.25 41.54
CA THR A 235 10.98 7.40 40.77
C THR A 235 12.51 7.69 40.67
N GLY A 236 13.37 6.70 40.77
CA GLY A 236 14.81 6.83 40.57
C GLY A 236 15.24 6.71 39.10
N PRO A 237 16.44 7.18 38.74
CA PRO A 237 16.98 7.01 37.40
C PRO A 237 17.20 5.53 37.10
N TYR A 238 16.67 5.04 35.97
CA TYR A 238 17.02 3.73 35.47
C TYR A 238 18.07 3.79 34.38
N THR A 239 18.85 2.74 34.28
CA THR A 239 19.89 2.62 33.26
C THR A 239 19.62 1.46 32.35
N CYS A 240 19.76 1.67 31.05
CA CYS A 240 19.66 0.63 30.04
C CYS A 240 21.01 0.46 29.33
N SER A 241 21.30 -0.74 28.89
CA SER A 241 22.56 -1.04 28.20
C SER A 241 22.40 -2.11 27.13
N GLY A 242 23.25 -2.06 26.12
CA GLY A 242 23.25 -3.02 25.02
C GLY A 242 22.22 -2.71 23.95
N SER A 243 21.83 -3.74 23.21
CA SER A 243 20.80 -3.71 22.18
C SER A 243 19.52 -4.36 22.67
N ILE A 244 18.40 -4.06 22.03
CA ILE A 244 17.14 -4.78 22.23
C ILE A 244 17.35 -6.24 21.81
N LYS A 245 17.00 -7.17 22.68
CA LYS A 245 17.05 -8.59 22.41
C LYS A 245 15.65 -9.14 22.19
N SER A 246 15.42 -9.61 21.00
CA SER A 246 14.19 -10.31 20.63
C SER A 246 14.27 -11.78 21.06
N ALA A 247 13.18 -12.33 21.59
CA ALA A 247 13.11 -13.73 22.03
C ALA A 247 11.70 -14.32 21.84
N GLY A 248 11.67 -15.61 21.53
CA GLY A 248 10.44 -16.36 21.30
C GLY A 248 9.73 -15.96 20.00
N LEU A 249 8.70 -16.72 19.67
CA LEU A 249 7.82 -16.46 18.52
C LEU A 249 6.41 -16.14 19.06
N ASP A 250 5.82 -15.07 18.57
CA ASP A 250 4.46 -14.65 18.95
C ASP A 250 3.44 -15.49 18.17
N THR A 251 3.18 -16.69 18.71
CA THR A 251 2.28 -17.66 18.08
C THR A 251 0.82 -17.20 18.08
N GLU A 252 0.40 -16.41 19.07
CA GLU A 252 -0.94 -15.84 19.12
C GLU A 252 -1.17 -14.86 17.97
N LEU A 253 -0.24 -13.96 17.71
CA LEU A 253 -0.32 -13.05 16.59
C LEU A 253 -0.35 -13.82 15.25
N LEU A 254 0.46 -14.87 15.12
CA LEU A 254 0.47 -15.71 13.91
C LEU A 254 -0.88 -16.42 13.69
N GLU A 255 -1.53 -16.89 14.74
CA GLU A 255 -2.87 -17.49 14.66
C GLU A 255 -3.94 -16.46 14.28
N GLN A 256 -3.87 -15.25 14.86
CA GLN A 256 -4.77 -14.15 14.53
C GLN A 256 -4.61 -13.75 13.05
N ARG A 257 -3.37 -13.59 12.60
CA ARG A 257 -3.05 -13.31 11.19
C ARG A 257 -3.58 -14.38 10.25
N ALA A 258 -3.34 -15.65 10.55
CA ALA A 258 -3.78 -16.78 9.71
C ALA A 258 -5.30 -16.84 9.54
N LYS A 259 -6.05 -16.38 10.54
CA LYS A 259 -7.52 -16.30 10.49
C LYS A 259 -8.01 -15.03 9.78
N PHE A 260 -7.21 -13.97 9.75
CA PHE A 260 -7.55 -12.70 9.13
C PHE A 260 -7.13 -12.65 7.65
N LEU A 261 -5.87 -12.95 7.35
CA LEU A 261 -5.24 -12.72 6.05
C LEU A 261 -5.42 -13.94 5.14
N ARG A 262 -6.26 -13.80 4.12
CA ARG A 262 -6.54 -14.87 3.15
C ARG A 262 -5.71 -14.68 1.87
N PRO A 263 -5.17 -15.73 1.28
CA PRO A 263 -4.27 -15.62 0.12
C PRO A 263 -4.94 -15.05 -1.14
N ASP A 264 -6.26 -15.25 -1.29
CA ASP A 264 -7.05 -14.90 -2.47
C ASP A 264 -7.94 -13.66 -2.29
N SER A 265 -7.73 -12.88 -1.23
CA SER A 265 -8.46 -11.64 -0.95
C SER A 265 -7.72 -10.40 -1.45
N LEU A 266 -8.45 -9.29 -1.65
CA LEU A 266 -7.86 -7.96 -1.66
C LEU A 266 -7.50 -7.58 -0.22
N LEU A 267 -6.29 -7.09 -0.01
CA LEU A 267 -5.88 -6.53 1.28
C LEU A 267 -6.04 -4.99 1.23
N ALA A 268 -6.88 -4.47 2.12
CA ALA A 268 -7.02 -3.03 2.34
C ALA A 268 -6.50 -2.69 3.74
N VAL A 269 -5.60 -1.73 3.84
CA VAL A 269 -5.06 -1.24 5.11
C VAL A 269 -5.42 0.24 5.25
N VAL A 270 -6.01 0.63 6.39
CA VAL A 270 -6.39 2.00 6.69
C VAL A 270 -5.68 2.44 7.97
N VAL A 271 -4.77 3.38 7.83
CA VAL A 271 -4.04 4.00 8.94
C VAL A 271 -4.75 5.27 9.39
N LEU A 272 -4.91 5.45 10.70
CA LEU A 272 -5.40 6.68 11.31
C LEU A 272 -4.40 7.16 12.36
N SER A 273 -3.76 8.33 12.16
CA SER A 273 -2.87 8.96 13.15
C SER A 273 -2.78 10.47 12.95
N ASP A 274 -2.74 11.23 14.02
CA ASP A 274 -2.55 12.69 14.02
C ASP A 274 -1.10 13.12 14.29
N GLU A 275 -0.21 12.14 14.47
CA GLU A 275 1.23 12.34 14.66
C GLU A 275 2.05 11.71 13.54
N ASN A 276 3.38 11.86 13.60
CA ASN A 276 4.28 11.19 12.67
C ASN A 276 4.64 9.79 13.20
N ASP A 277 4.99 8.84 12.32
CA ASP A 277 5.33 7.48 12.73
C ASP A 277 6.65 7.42 13.50
N PHE A 278 6.64 6.75 14.63
CA PHE A 278 7.78 6.60 15.55
C PHE A 278 8.24 5.13 15.67
N SER A 279 8.28 4.42 14.58
CA SER A 279 8.69 3.01 14.52
C SER A 279 10.20 2.86 14.67
N LEU A 280 10.69 2.56 15.87
CA LEU A 280 12.12 2.42 16.17
C LEU A 280 12.69 1.04 15.84
N ARG A 281 13.96 1.01 15.41
CA ARG A 281 14.72 -0.23 15.16
C ARG A 281 15.25 -0.82 16.46
N PRO A 282 15.38 -2.16 16.53
CA PRO A 282 15.87 -2.80 17.76
C PRO A 282 17.39 -2.77 17.94
N GLU A 283 18.19 -2.43 16.89
CA GLU A 283 19.64 -2.57 16.91
C GLU A 283 20.34 -1.46 17.68
N GLY A 284 21.47 -1.81 18.27
CA GLY A 284 22.42 -0.87 18.87
C GLY A 284 21.80 0.02 19.93
N ARG A 285 21.95 1.33 19.75
CA ARG A 285 21.47 2.38 20.67
C ARG A 285 20.10 2.96 20.29
N ASN A 286 19.38 2.38 19.33
CA ASN A 286 18.13 2.94 18.79
C ASN A 286 16.98 2.98 19.80
N TRP A 287 17.12 2.31 20.95
CA TRP A 287 16.20 2.40 22.09
C TRP A 287 16.29 3.72 22.87
N LYS A 288 17.41 4.47 22.74
CA LYS A 288 17.63 5.70 23.53
C LYS A 288 16.49 6.73 23.44
N PRO A 289 15.86 6.98 22.30
CA PRO A 289 14.72 7.91 22.23
C PRO A 289 13.57 7.57 23.17
N TRP A 290 13.32 6.29 23.45
CA TRP A 290 12.28 5.87 24.40
C TRP A 290 12.69 6.06 25.87
N ALA A 291 13.97 6.16 26.15
CA ALA A 291 14.49 6.16 27.52
C ALA A 291 14.42 7.57 28.11
N GLN A 292 13.24 8.03 28.48
CA GLN A 292 12.97 9.39 28.95
C GLN A 292 13.80 9.77 30.20
N SER A 293 14.02 8.85 31.13
CA SER A 293 14.73 9.13 32.40
C SER A 293 16.23 8.91 32.33
N MET A 294 16.80 8.50 31.18
CA MET A 294 18.24 8.20 31.07
C MET A 294 19.13 9.39 30.72
N GLY A 295 18.62 10.60 30.87
CA GLY A 295 19.39 11.81 30.59
C GLY A 295 19.29 12.23 29.11
N ALA A 296 20.09 13.26 28.78
CA ALA A 296 20.02 13.89 27.45
C ALA A 296 20.53 12.98 26.33
N MET A 297 19.91 13.11 25.17
CA MET A 297 20.41 12.53 23.92
C MET A 297 21.74 13.20 23.51
N PRO A 298 22.69 12.47 22.90
CA PRO A 298 23.84 13.11 22.28
C PRO A 298 23.36 13.94 21.08
N HIS A 299 23.96 15.10 20.86
CA HIS A 299 23.64 15.89 19.67
C HIS A 299 24.47 15.47 18.45
N GLY A 300 24.01 15.85 17.26
CA GLY A 300 24.77 15.73 16.02
C GLY A 300 25.86 16.80 15.92
N SER A 301 26.89 16.52 15.13
CA SER A 301 27.89 17.53 14.73
C SER A 301 27.19 18.69 13.99
N SER A 302 27.83 19.86 13.93
CA SER A 302 27.25 21.04 13.24
C SER A 302 26.92 20.78 11.77
N SER A 303 27.60 19.85 11.13
CA SER A 303 27.33 19.43 9.75
C SER A 303 25.97 18.74 9.58
N CYS A 304 25.42 18.16 10.63
CA CYS A 304 24.12 17.45 10.55
C CYS A 304 22.95 18.39 10.22
N ALA A 305 23.05 19.67 10.60
CA ALA A 305 22.00 20.65 10.31
C ALA A 305 21.73 20.86 8.81
N SER A 306 22.69 20.51 7.94
CA SER A 306 22.54 20.63 6.48
C SER A 306 21.96 19.37 5.80
N VAL A 307 21.72 18.29 6.53
CA VAL A 307 21.14 17.07 5.99
C VAL A 307 19.66 17.31 5.68
N PRO A 308 19.16 17.00 4.48
CA PRO A 308 17.73 17.10 4.18
C PRO A 308 16.87 16.24 5.12
N ASP A 309 15.64 16.67 5.38
CA ASP A 309 14.73 16.02 6.32
C ASP A 309 14.13 14.69 5.81
N ASP A 310 14.31 14.37 4.53
CA ASP A 310 13.89 13.13 3.90
C ASP A 310 14.97 12.03 3.88
N VAL A 311 16.15 12.33 4.39
CA VAL A 311 17.24 11.35 4.50
C VAL A 311 16.99 10.42 5.67
N GLU A 312 16.75 9.16 5.35
CA GLU A 312 16.47 8.08 6.31
C GLU A 312 17.48 6.94 6.10
N PRO A 313 18.65 6.97 6.76
CA PRO A 313 19.57 5.85 6.68
C PRO A 313 19.01 4.63 7.42
N ASP A 314 18.89 3.52 6.69
CA ASP A 314 18.26 2.29 7.18
C ASP A 314 19.19 1.40 8.00
N ASP A 315 20.49 1.52 7.80
CA ASP A 315 21.49 0.60 8.33
C ASP A 315 22.84 1.30 8.61
N SER A 316 23.85 0.52 8.95
CA SER A 316 25.22 1.01 9.15
C SER A 316 25.82 1.65 7.89
N ALA A 317 25.45 1.16 6.70
CA ALA A 317 25.89 1.75 5.43
C ALA A 317 25.26 3.13 5.23
N GLY A 318 23.98 3.32 5.59
CA GLY A 318 23.31 4.61 5.59
C GLY A 318 23.94 5.62 6.55
N ILE A 319 24.37 5.19 7.74
CA ILE A 319 25.10 6.03 8.70
C ILE A 319 26.46 6.46 8.11
N GLN A 320 27.17 5.54 7.45
CA GLN A 320 28.41 5.84 6.76
C GLN A 320 28.22 6.81 5.58
N ASP A 321 27.11 6.70 4.88
CA ASP A 321 26.73 7.63 3.79
C ASP A 321 26.47 9.05 4.34
N LEU A 322 25.79 9.19 5.48
CA LEU A 322 25.61 10.47 6.16
C LEU A 322 26.96 11.15 6.44
N PHE A 323 27.91 10.37 6.96
CA PHE A 323 29.25 10.88 7.21
C PHE A 323 29.96 11.28 5.91
N THR A 324 29.97 10.40 4.91
CA THR A 324 30.69 10.58 3.65
C THR A 324 30.12 11.75 2.83
N ARG A 325 28.77 11.86 2.78
CA ARG A 325 28.08 12.85 1.96
C ARG A 325 27.96 14.21 2.62
N TYR A 326 27.70 14.25 3.92
CA TYR A 326 27.36 15.47 4.65
C TYR A 326 28.35 15.79 5.77
N GLY A 327 29.27 14.90 6.11
CA GLY A 327 30.11 15.02 7.29
C GLY A 327 29.34 14.91 8.62
N CYS A 328 28.07 14.49 8.56
CA CYS A 328 27.21 14.37 9.74
C CYS A 328 27.54 13.13 10.55
N ARG A 329 27.69 13.27 11.85
CA ARG A 329 27.87 12.18 12.80
C ARG A 329 27.37 12.57 14.19
N SER A 330 27.03 11.59 14.98
CA SER A 330 26.71 11.82 16.39
C SER A 330 27.95 12.18 17.19
N CYS A 331 27.81 13.09 18.13
CA CYS A 331 28.89 13.46 19.05
C CYS A 331 29.27 12.35 20.06
N ASP A 332 28.41 11.33 20.22
CA ASP A 332 28.80 10.10 20.92
C ASP A 332 29.82 9.29 20.09
N ASP A 333 29.75 9.32 18.76
CA ASP A 333 30.63 8.58 17.87
C ASP A 333 31.96 9.32 17.60
N ASP A 334 31.88 10.66 17.54
CA ASP A 334 33.07 11.52 17.36
C ASP A 334 32.97 12.79 18.17
N PRO A 335 33.40 12.75 19.42
CA PRO A 335 33.41 13.93 20.29
C PRO A 335 34.27 15.09 19.79
N SER A 336 35.20 14.84 18.84
CA SER A 336 36.07 15.84 18.24
C SER A 336 35.47 16.56 17.04
N ALA A 337 34.33 16.08 16.52
CA ALA A 337 33.68 16.68 15.36
C ALA A 337 33.22 18.12 15.62
N PRO A 338 33.17 18.99 14.59
CA PRO A 338 32.75 20.37 14.76
C PRO A 338 31.37 20.49 15.42
N GLY A 339 31.30 21.31 16.49
CA GLY A 339 30.06 21.50 17.27
C GLY A 339 29.85 20.49 18.40
N CYS A 340 30.74 19.51 18.59
CA CYS A 340 30.60 18.47 19.59
C CYS A 340 31.26 18.80 20.95
N SER A 341 31.83 20.00 21.14
CA SER A 341 32.31 20.44 22.44
C SER A 341 31.16 20.55 23.42
N GLY A 342 31.12 19.67 24.45
CA GLY A 342 30.02 19.59 25.41
C GLY A 342 28.97 18.55 25.00
N ALA A 343 29.39 17.39 24.62
CA ALA A 343 28.77 16.25 23.92
C ALA A 343 27.30 15.87 24.18
N LYS A 344 26.63 16.44 25.16
CA LYS A 344 25.20 16.18 25.44
C LYS A 344 24.50 17.50 25.75
N TRP A 345 23.32 17.65 25.18
CA TRP A 345 22.47 18.76 25.62
C TRP A 345 22.05 18.55 27.06
N PRO A 346 22.14 19.59 27.91
CA PRO A 346 21.59 19.52 29.26
C PRO A 346 20.09 19.18 29.19
N LEU A 347 19.58 18.40 30.13
CA LEU A 347 18.16 18.15 30.28
C LEU A 347 17.31 19.44 30.37
N ALA A 348 17.97 20.54 30.81
CA ALA A 348 17.36 21.86 30.87
C ALA A 348 17.18 22.55 29.49
N ASP A 349 17.88 22.08 28.45
CA ASP A 349 17.70 22.55 27.07
C ASP A 349 16.54 21.78 26.40
N GLY A 350 15.35 21.86 26.99
CA GLY A 350 14.17 21.15 26.53
C GLY A 350 13.81 21.41 25.07
N ASP A 351 14.12 22.60 24.54
CA ASP A 351 13.98 22.96 23.14
C ASP A 351 14.86 22.14 22.18
N LYS A 352 15.87 21.44 22.71
CA LYS A 352 16.81 20.65 21.90
C LYS A 352 16.68 19.14 22.11
N ASP A 353 16.21 18.68 23.26
CA ASP A 353 16.09 17.26 23.60
C ASP A 353 14.82 16.92 24.37
N HIS A 354 13.74 17.67 24.18
CA HIS A 354 12.50 17.31 24.85
C HIS A 354 12.03 15.91 24.40
N VAL A 355 11.58 15.09 25.33
CA VAL A 355 11.28 13.67 25.10
C VAL A 355 10.20 13.46 24.06
N TYR A 356 9.21 14.34 23.99
CA TYR A 356 8.14 14.28 22.97
C TYR A 356 8.62 14.68 21.56
N LEU A 357 9.78 15.36 21.45
CA LEU A 357 10.37 15.73 20.17
C LEU A 357 11.45 14.77 19.70
N ARG A 358 11.71 13.66 20.39
CA ARG A 358 12.78 12.73 20.02
C ARG A 358 12.54 11.97 18.72
N GLY A 359 11.32 11.97 18.19
CA GLY A 359 10.98 11.49 16.84
C GLY A 359 11.32 12.49 15.73
N PHE A 360 11.39 13.78 16.07
CA PHE A 360 11.53 14.87 15.13
C PHE A 360 12.96 15.08 14.69
N HIS A 361 13.22 15.10 13.38
CA HIS A 361 14.49 15.41 12.73
C HIS A 361 15.73 14.74 13.39
N GLN A 362 15.65 13.44 13.63
CA GLN A 362 16.67 12.70 14.40
C GLN A 362 18.07 12.82 13.80
N VAL A 363 18.20 12.79 12.48
CA VAL A 363 19.51 12.92 11.81
C VAL A 363 20.12 14.28 12.10
N GLN A 364 19.37 15.35 11.89
CA GLN A 364 19.86 16.72 12.07
C GLN A 364 20.20 17.02 13.55
N ARG A 365 19.39 16.47 14.47
CA ARG A 365 19.52 16.73 15.90
C ARG A 365 20.52 15.82 16.59
N PHE A 366 20.52 14.53 16.28
CA PHE A 366 21.30 13.53 17.00
C PHE A 366 22.44 12.91 16.19
N GLY A 367 22.49 13.14 14.88
CA GLY A 367 23.52 12.59 14.00
C GLY A 367 23.29 11.12 13.60
N TRP A 368 22.12 10.54 13.92
CA TRP A 368 21.66 9.24 13.42
C TRP A 368 20.15 9.18 13.40
N ASN A 369 19.60 8.20 12.68
CA ASN A 369 18.17 7.90 12.67
C ASN A 369 17.94 6.56 13.40
N ALA A 370 17.12 6.58 14.44
CA ALA A 370 16.74 5.38 15.19
C ALA A 370 15.50 4.67 14.59
N LEU A 371 14.80 5.33 13.67
CA LEU A 371 13.61 4.79 13.04
C LEU A 371 13.96 3.73 12.00
N TRP A 372 13.06 2.78 11.77
CA TRP A 372 13.10 1.96 10.57
C TRP A 372 13.00 2.84 9.32
N GLY A 373 13.75 2.52 8.28
CA GLY A 373 13.59 3.18 6.98
C GLY A 373 12.23 2.89 6.36
N ARG A 374 11.63 3.89 5.68
CA ARG A 374 10.32 3.75 5.04
C ARG A 374 10.27 2.63 4.00
N GLN A 375 11.41 2.31 3.36
CA GLN A 375 11.51 1.22 2.38
C GLN A 375 11.08 -0.13 2.95
N ARG A 376 11.29 -0.38 4.25
CA ARG A 376 10.79 -1.56 4.96
C ARG A 376 9.28 -1.75 4.77
N TYR A 377 8.52 -0.67 4.88
CA TYR A 377 7.06 -0.71 4.78
C TYR A 377 6.58 -0.76 3.32
N VAL A 378 7.28 -0.10 2.41
CA VAL A 378 7.04 -0.25 0.97
C VAL A 378 7.31 -1.70 0.54
N ASP A 379 8.39 -2.29 0.99
CA ASP A 379 8.75 -3.69 0.72
C ASP A 379 7.72 -4.68 1.29
N ALA A 380 7.12 -4.37 2.45
CA ALA A 380 6.04 -5.17 3.02
C ALA A 380 4.86 -5.34 2.04
N PHE A 381 4.53 -4.30 1.29
CA PHE A 381 3.40 -4.29 0.35
C PHE A 381 3.79 -4.57 -1.11
N THR A 382 5.07 -4.86 -1.39
CA THR A 382 5.56 -5.01 -2.77
C THR A 382 6.44 -6.23 -3.00
N ARG A 383 7.05 -6.80 -1.95
CA ARG A 383 8.02 -7.90 -2.07
C ARG A 383 7.54 -9.19 -1.41
N SER A 384 7.85 -10.30 -2.04
CA SER A 384 7.51 -11.65 -1.56
C SER A 384 8.41 -12.15 -0.41
N SER A 385 9.49 -11.44 -0.10
CA SER A 385 10.42 -11.75 1.00
C SER A 385 10.78 -10.49 1.75
N VAL A 386 10.76 -10.54 3.08
CA VAL A 386 10.96 -9.41 3.99
C VAL A 386 11.74 -9.81 5.23
N LEU A 387 12.30 -8.84 5.95
CA LEU A 387 13.08 -9.05 7.16
C LEU A 387 12.16 -9.35 8.35
N GLY A 388 12.32 -10.52 8.98
CA GLY A 388 11.58 -10.92 10.18
C GLY A 388 12.11 -10.29 11.46
N GLY A 389 11.29 -10.35 12.51
CA GLY A 389 11.67 -9.94 13.87
C GLY A 389 12.84 -10.74 14.47
N ASP A 390 13.18 -11.88 13.86
CA ASP A 390 14.37 -12.68 14.18
C ASP A 390 15.65 -12.20 13.45
N GLY A 391 15.57 -11.12 12.68
CA GLY A 391 16.67 -10.56 11.90
C GLY A 391 17.00 -11.32 10.61
N LYS A 392 16.15 -12.25 10.16
CA LYS A 392 16.36 -13.03 8.95
C LYS A 392 15.33 -12.69 7.88
N MET A 393 15.75 -12.80 6.62
CA MET A 393 14.82 -12.73 5.49
C MET A 393 13.91 -13.96 5.48
N GLY A 394 12.61 -13.74 5.40
CA GLY A 394 11.60 -14.79 5.34
C GLY A 394 10.54 -14.51 4.28
N LYS A 395 9.70 -15.50 3.98
CA LYS A 395 8.55 -15.32 3.08
C LYS A 395 7.57 -14.33 3.67
N ASN A 396 7.18 -13.35 2.89
CA ASN A 396 6.19 -12.36 3.29
C ASN A 396 4.78 -12.98 3.29
N PRO A 397 4.11 -13.07 4.45
CA PRO A 397 2.78 -13.66 4.54
C PRO A 397 1.72 -12.98 3.66
N ILE A 398 1.88 -11.68 3.38
CA ILE A 398 0.97 -10.94 2.48
C ILE A 398 0.88 -11.60 1.10
N PHE A 399 2.00 -12.13 0.60
CA PHE A 399 2.08 -12.74 -0.73
C PHE A 399 2.03 -14.28 -0.70
N ALA A 400 1.77 -14.86 0.46
CA ALA A 400 1.52 -16.29 0.55
C ALA A 400 0.28 -16.65 -0.30
N GLY A 401 0.38 -17.71 -1.12
CA GLY A 401 -0.71 -18.11 -2.03
C GLY A 401 -0.85 -17.25 -3.29
N GLY A 402 0.16 -16.44 -3.65
CA GLY A 402 0.22 -15.75 -4.93
C GLY A 402 -0.57 -14.43 -5.02
N ARG A 403 -0.92 -13.78 -3.88
CA ARG A 403 -1.47 -12.42 -3.93
C ARG A 403 -0.51 -11.51 -4.68
N SER A 404 -1.03 -10.69 -5.58
CA SER A 404 -0.25 -9.69 -6.31
C SER A 404 -0.25 -8.34 -5.58
N PRO A 405 0.79 -7.53 -5.76
CA PRO A 405 0.85 -6.17 -5.22
C PRO A 405 -0.30 -5.25 -5.64
N ASP A 406 -0.92 -5.49 -6.80
CA ASP A 406 -2.10 -4.73 -7.25
C ASP A 406 -3.41 -5.10 -6.50
N MET A 407 -3.41 -6.21 -5.76
CA MET A 407 -4.50 -6.56 -4.83
C MET A 407 -4.33 -5.93 -3.44
N ILE A 408 -3.55 -4.87 -3.34
CA ILE A 408 -3.29 -4.18 -2.08
C ILE A 408 -3.67 -2.70 -2.22
N VAL A 409 -4.46 -2.21 -1.28
CA VAL A 409 -4.81 -0.79 -1.12
C VAL A 409 -4.36 -0.36 0.27
N VAL A 410 -3.60 0.73 0.33
CA VAL A 410 -3.13 1.29 1.60
C VAL A 410 -3.60 2.75 1.68
N ALA A 411 -4.37 3.07 2.69
CA ALA A 411 -4.91 4.39 2.90
C ALA A 411 -4.40 4.98 4.22
N GLY A 412 -4.11 6.28 4.24
CA GLY A 412 -3.79 7.02 5.45
C GLY A 412 -4.75 8.19 5.63
N ILE A 413 -5.42 8.25 6.77
CA ILE A 413 -6.12 9.44 7.26
C ILE A 413 -5.18 10.05 8.30
N VAL A 414 -4.40 11.04 7.84
CA VAL A 414 -3.20 11.51 8.57
C VAL A 414 -3.13 13.02 8.63
N GLY A 415 -2.13 13.54 9.36
CA GLY A 415 -1.90 14.98 9.53
C GLY A 415 -1.46 15.65 8.22
N VAL A 416 -2.44 16.18 7.49
CA VAL A 416 -2.28 16.96 6.26
C VAL A 416 -3.44 17.94 6.12
N PRO A 417 -3.19 19.20 5.69
CA PRO A 417 -4.27 20.15 5.40
C PRO A 417 -5.29 19.58 4.40
N GLN A 418 -6.57 19.67 4.74
CA GLN A 418 -7.64 19.10 3.90
C GLN A 418 -7.60 19.62 2.45
N GLY A 419 -7.30 20.90 2.23
CA GLY A 419 -7.24 21.51 0.90
C GLY A 419 -6.14 20.95 -0.01
N LEU A 420 -5.12 20.27 0.54
CA LEU A 420 -4.09 19.59 -0.27
C LEU A 420 -4.57 18.26 -0.84
N VAL A 421 -5.53 17.59 -0.20
CA VAL A 421 -5.99 16.23 -0.54
C VAL A 421 -7.43 16.14 -1.00
N THR A 422 -8.17 17.24 -0.99
CA THR A 422 -9.56 17.32 -1.49
C THR A 422 -9.70 18.35 -2.60
N GLY A 423 -10.65 18.12 -3.51
CA GLY A 423 -11.07 19.08 -4.51
C GLY A 423 -11.98 20.16 -3.93
N ALA A 424 -12.43 21.09 -4.79
CA ALA A 424 -13.21 22.26 -4.40
C ALA A 424 -14.58 21.93 -3.78
N LYS A 425 -15.13 20.76 -4.05
CA LYS A 425 -16.41 20.26 -3.52
C LYS A 425 -16.25 19.31 -2.34
N GLY A 426 -15.00 19.15 -1.83
CA GLY A 426 -14.68 18.24 -0.74
C GLY A 426 -14.55 16.77 -1.15
N GLU A 427 -14.59 16.45 -2.45
CA GLU A 427 -14.30 15.12 -2.96
C GLU A 427 -12.81 14.78 -2.83
N PRO A 428 -12.44 13.50 -2.68
CA PRO A 428 -11.05 13.08 -2.68
C PRO A 428 -10.35 13.48 -3.99
N LYS A 429 -9.16 14.01 -3.91
CA LYS A 429 -8.36 14.45 -5.03
C LYS A 429 -7.50 13.29 -5.56
N VAL A 430 -7.39 13.18 -6.89
CA VAL A 430 -6.35 12.36 -7.51
C VAL A 430 -5.06 13.16 -7.46
N LEU A 431 -4.16 12.77 -6.55
CA LEU A 431 -2.92 13.48 -6.29
C LEU A 431 -1.96 13.35 -7.46
N GLN A 432 -1.48 14.49 -7.98
CA GLN A 432 -0.46 14.60 -9.01
C GLN A 432 0.90 14.86 -8.36
N ASP A 433 1.99 14.74 -9.12
CA ASP A 433 3.35 15.02 -8.64
C ASP A 433 3.47 16.40 -7.99
N SER A 434 2.79 17.41 -8.56
CA SER A 434 2.76 18.77 -8.00
C SER A 434 2.01 18.88 -6.67
N ASP A 435 1.07 17.97 -6.39
CA ASP A 435 0.38 17.91 -5.08
C ASP A 435 1.29 17.24 -4.05
N TRP A 436 1.96 16.16 -4.45
CA TRP A 436 2.95 15.51 -3.63
C TRP A 436 4.12 16.42 -3.29
N GLU A 437 4.60 17.23 -4.26
CA GLU A 437 5.65 18.20 -4.02
C GLU A 437 5.28 19.20 -2.92
N LYS A 438 4.03 19.67 -2.87
CA LYS A 438 3.53 20.53 -1.80
C LYS A 438 3.51 19.85 -0.43
N MET A 439 3.31 18.55 -0.38
CA MET A 439 3.21 17.82 0.88
C MET A 439 4.55 17.36 1.43
N ILE A 440 5.43 16.82 0.57
CA ILE A 440 6.62 16.06 1.01
C ILE A 440 7.93 16.47 0.33
N SER A 441 7.98 17.55 -0.46
CA SER A 441 9.24 17.98 -1.09
C SER A 441 10.36 18.16 -0.06
N PRO A 442 11.58 17.66 -0.32
CA PRO A 442 12.75 17.98 0.51
C PRO A 442 13.14 19.47 0.40
N ASP A 443 12.78 20.11 -0.70
CA ASP A 443 12.93 21.58 -0.86
C ASP A 443 11.78 22.29 -0.13
N LEU A 444 12.07 22.86 1.03
CA LEU A 444 11.10 23.56 1.87
C LEU A 444 10.45 24.78 1.18
N ALA A 445 11.10 25.34 0.12
CA ALA A 445 10.52 26.43 -0.65
C ALA A 445 9.35 25.99 -1.53
N LYS A 446 9.26 24.72 -1.85
CA LYS A 446 8.19 24.10 -2.64
C LYS A 446 7.12 23.45 -1.78
N ARG A 447 7.46 23.12 -0.53
CA ARG A 447 6.53 22.52 0.42
C ARG A 447 5.55 23.55 0.93
N ASP A 448 4.29 23.13 1.13
CA ASP A 448 3.31 23.96 1.82
C ASP A 448 3.81 24.29 3.24
N PRO A 449 3.77 25.53 3.69
CA PRO A 449 4.28 25.91 5.00
C PRO A 449 3.66 25.11 6.16
N HIS A 450 2.38 24.68 6.06
CA HIS A 450 1.73 23.85 7.09
C HIS A 450 2.32 22.44 7.18
N MET A 451 3.01 21.97 6.11
CA MET A 451 3.68 20.68 6.06
C MET A 451 5.16 20.74 6.47
N ILE A 452 5.63 21.87 6.98
CA ILE A 452 6.98 22.00 7.55
C ILE A 452 6.90 21.70 9.05
N GLU A 453 7.56 20.63 9.49
CA GLU A 453 7.72 20.36 10.91
C GLU A 453 8.63 21.42 11.54
N SER A 454 8.16 22.07 12.58
CA SER A 454 8.90 23.15 13.26
C SER A 454 8.36 23.39 14.66
N PHE A 455 9.25 23.68 15.60
CA PHE A 455 8.90 24.27 16.90
C PHE A 455 8.96 25.81 16.87
N LEU A 456 9.47 26.40 15.78
CA LEU A 456 9.46 27.85 15.56
C LEU A 456 8.29 28.25 14.67
N GLU A 457 7.90 29.53 14.75
CA GLU A 457 6.93 30.13 13.84
C GLU A 457 7.41 30.03 12.38
N ARG A 458 6.56 29.53 11.49
CA ARG A 458 6.91 29.22 10.10
C ARG A 458 6.71 30.43 9.20
N LYS A 459 7.61 30.59 8.26
CA LYS A 459 7.47 31.65 7.25
C LYS A 459 6.26 31.39 6.36
N GLY A 460 5.40 32.39 6.23
CA GLY A 460 4.20 32.32 5.40
C GLY A 460 2.92 31.94 6.13
N ILE A 461 3.01 31.57 7.40
CA ILE A 461 1.84 31.36 8.27
C ILE A 461 1.71 32.55 9.22
N PRO A 462 0.51 33.16 9.32
CA PRO A 462 0.26 34.22 10.27
C PRO A 462 0.45 33.74 11.72
N LYS A 463 0.92 34.65 12.58
CA LYS A 463 1.00 34.39 14.00
C LYS A 463 -0.37 34.38 14.64
N TYR A 464 -0.66 33.39 15.47
CA TYR A 464 -1.86 33.37 16.31
C TYR A 464 -1.79 34.45 17.38
N THR A 465 -2.76 35.33 17.39
CA THR A 465 -2.87 36.49 18.34
C THR A 465 -4.18 36.48 19.12
N GLY A 466 -4.83 35.32 19.25
CA GLY A 466 -6.12 35.17 19.90
C GLY A 466 -7.30 35.04 18.91
N ASP A 467 -7.07 35.32 17.62
CA ASP A 467 -8.06 35.08 16.56
C ASP A 467 -7.61 33.91 15.70
N ARG A 468 -8.40 32.87 15.66
CA ARG A 468 -8.19 31.65 14.91
C ARG A 468 -8.38 31.81 13.39
N ASN A 469 -9.10 32.86 12.99
CA ASN A 469 -9.39 33.17 11.60
C ASN A 469 -8.18 33.75 10.83
N VAL A 470 -7.08 34.05 11.52
CA VAL A 470 -5.85 34.52 10.86
C VAL A 470 -5.29 33.47 9.93
N ASP A 471 -5.54 32.19 10.24
CA ASP A 471 -5.25 31.05 9.36
C ASP A 471 -6.33 29.95 9.54
N LEU A 472 -7.09 29.67 8.47
CA LEU A 472 -8.19 28.72 8.51
C LEU A 472 -7.74 27.25 8.54
N VAL A 473 -6.45 26.98 8.33
CA VAL A 473 -5.90 25.62 8.30
C VAL A 473 -5.45 25.18 9.68
N ASN A 474 -4.64 25.99 10.38
CA ASN A 474 -4.09 25.63 11.68
C ASN A 474 -4.39 26.65 12.80
N GLY A 475 -5.13 27.70 12.49
CA GLY A 475 -5.44 28.78 13.42
C GLY A 475 -4.32 29.81 13.59
N GLY A 476 -3.22 29.67 12.88
CA GLY A 476 -2.00 30.47 12.99
C GLY A 476 -0.91 29.81 13.83
N ASP A 477 0.34 30.09 13.51
CA ASP A 477 1.50 29.60 14.26
C ASP A 477 1.60 30.32 15.62
N ARG A 478 2.08 29.60 16.62
CA ARG A 478 2.13 30.09 17.99
C ARG A 478 3.57 30.03 18.55
N ALA A 479 3.81 30.82 19.59
CA ALA A 479 4.98 30.61 20.42
C ALA A 479 4.81 29.26 21.15
N ILE A 480 5.71 28.32 20.91
CA ILE A 480 5.71 27.01 21.56
C ILE A 480 6.68 27.06 22.72
N ALA A 481 6.22 26.66 23.91
CA ALA A 481 7.15 26.17 24.92
C ALA A 481 7.80 24.88 24.41
N VAL A 482 8.91 24.49 24.92
CA VAL A 482 9.89 23.51 24.45
C VAL A 482 9.41 22.08 24.13
N ASP A 483 8.12 21.78 24.22
CA ASP A 483 7.56 20.41 24.25
C ASP A 483 6.56 20.08 23.13
N ASP A 484 6.45 20.92 22.11
CA ASP A 484 5.42 20.76 21.07
C ASP A 484 5.94 21.20 19.69
N LEU A 485 5.17 20.93 18.64
CA LEU A 485 5.42 21.36 17.27
C LEU A 485 4.27 22.23 16.76
N GLN A 486 4.53 23.01 15.70
CA GLN A 486 3.48 23.72 14.97
C GLN A 486 2.52 22.74 14.29
N TYR A 487 1.23 23.00 14.35
CA TYR A 487 0.22 22.12 13.78
C TYR A 487 0.21 22.19 12.24
N ALA A 488 0.02 21.05 11.59
CA ALA A 488 -0.26 21.00 10.16
C ALA A 488 -1.67 21.52 9.88
N CYS A 489 -2.60 21.11 10.73
CA CYS A 489 -3.99 21.54 10.66
C CYS A 489 -4.68 21.33 12.01
N ILE A 490 -5.83 21.98 12.16
CA ILE A 490 -6.74 21.77 13.31
C ILE A 490 -8.10 21.30 12.80
N GLY A 491 -8.77 20.47 13.57
CA GLY A 491 -10.14 20.02 13.30
C GLY A 491 -11.07 20.37 14.45
N LYS A 492 -12.35 20.52 14.14
CA LYS A 492 -13.37 20.81 15.15
C LYS A 492 -13.74 19.54 15.91
N ARG A 493 -13.74 19.58 17.24
CA ARG A 493 -14.19 18.47 18.07
C ARG A 493 -15.70 18.29 17.97
N VAL A 494 -16.17 17.08 17.87
CA VAL A 494 -17.61 16.76 17.87
C VAL A 494 -18.23 17.03 19.25
N THR A 495 -17.48 16.75 20.30
CA THR A 495 -17.86 17.01 21.69
C THR A 495 -16.76 17.86 22.33
N PRO A 496 -17.02 19.13 22.65
CA PRO A 496 -16.05 19.91 23.42
C PRO A 496 -15.78 19.19 24.75
N GLY A 497 -14.54 18.90 25.02
CA GLY A 497 -14.16 18.18 26.23
C GLY A 497 -12.70 18.41 26.58
N GLY A 498 -12.33 18.08 27.79
CA GLY A 498 -10.96 17.97 28.30
C GLY A 498 -10.05 19.16 28.05
N ALA A 499 -9.30 19.55 29.05
CA ALA A 499 -8.36 20.67 28.99
C ALA A 499 -6.93 20.19 28.71
N ASP A 500 -6.75 19.05 27.99
CA ASP A 500 -5.43 18.39 27.91
C ASP A 500 -4.33 19.30 27.36
N ASP A 501 -4.63 20.08 26.31
CA ASP A 501 -3.70 21.07 25.77
C ASP A 501 -3.94 22.49 26.31
N CYS A 502 -5.14 22.77 26.81
CA CYS A 502 -5.55 24.11 27.23
C CYS A 502 -5.26 24.41 28.71
N GLY A 503 -5.21 23.40 29.56
CA GLY A 503 -4.86 23.53 30.98
C GLY A 503 -3.39 23.77 31.27
N LYS A 504 -2.50 23.46 30.32
CA LYS A 504 -1.05 23.54 30.48
C LYS A 504 -0.42 24.83 29.93
N LEU A 505 -1.12 25.51 29.03
CA LEU A 505 -0.65 26.73 28.36
C LEU A 505 -1.60 27.87 28.68
N THR A 506 -1.09 29.09 28.78
CA THR A 506 -1.95 30.26 28.85
C THR A 506 -2.94 30.21 27.67
N ALA A 507 -4.22 30.03 27.97
CA ALA A 507 -5.27 29.80 26.96
C ALA A 507 -5.29 30.85 25.84
N ALA A 508 -4.74 32.02 26.04
CA ALA A 508 -4.57 33.09 25.07
C ALA A 508 -3.56 32.78 23.93
N GLY A 509 -2.74 31.77 24.08
CA GLY A 509 -1.66 31.45 23.12
C GLY A 509 -1.87 30.19 22.27
N ASN A 510 -3.02 29.47 22.40
CA ASN A 510 -3.26 28.21 21.69
C ASN A 510 -4.54 28.24 20.85
N PRO A 511 -4.47 28.05 19.50
CA PRO A 511 -5.65 28.09 18.63
C PRO A 511 -6.65 26.96 18.90
N LEU A 512 -6.29 25.91 19.65
CA LEU A 512 -7.21 24.83 20.02
C LEU A 512 -8.22 25.26 21.09
N CYS A 513 -7.91 26.33 21.85
CA CYS A 513 -8.57 26.67 23.10
C CYS A 513 -9.63 27.78 22.96
N SER A 514 -10.69 27.68 23.75
CA SER A 514 -11.64 28.77 24.05
C SER A 514 -11.67 28.97 25.57
N GLY A 515 -10.56 29.41 26.18
CA GLY A 515 -10.36 29.45 27.62
C GLY A 515 -9.55 28.23 28.14
N ALA A 516 -9.26 28.26 29.46
CA ALA A 516 -8.41 27.24 30.07
C ALA A 516 -9.05 25.83 30.14
N ASP A 517 -10.40 25.80 30.20
CA ASP A 517 -11.15 24.56 30.45
C ASP A 517 -11.93 24.08 29.22
N ASN A 518 -11.74 24.69 28.05
CA ASN A 518 -12.52 24.37 26.86
C ASN A 518 -11.64 24.27 25.62
N GLN A 519 -11.53 23.07 25.10
CA GLN A 519 -10.78 22.75 23.89
C GLN A 519 -11.75 22.33 22.77
N PRO A 520 -12.26 23.27 21.96
CA PRO A 520 -13.18 22.96 20.87
C PRO A 520 -12.52 22.43 19.61
N TYR A 521 -11.19 22.44 19.52
CA TYR A 521 -10.44 21.95 18.38
C TYR A 521 -9.41 20.91 18.80
N PHE A 522 -9.16 19.95 17.94
CA PHE A 522 -8.02 19.03 18.03
C PHE A 522 -6.93 19.41 17.03
N LYS A 523 -5.73 18.93 17.28
CA LYS A 523 -4.55 19.15 16.45
C LYS A 523 -4.21 17.95 15.60
N ALA A 524 -3.41 18.18 14.54
CA ALA A 524 -2.59 17.16 13.89
C ALA A 524 -1.25 17.78 13.47
N TYR A 525 -0.19 17.00 13.59
CA TYR A 525 1.14 17.36 13.13
C TYR A 525 1.36 16.94 11.68
N PRO A 526 2.37 17.50 10.97
CA PRO A 526 2.70 17.05 9.62
C PRO A 526 3.03 15.56 9.58
N GLY A 527 2.18 14.74 8.97
CA GLY A 527 2.37 13.29 8.87
C GLY A 527 3.32 12.91 7.75
N LEU A 528 4.51 13.51 7.69
CA LEU A 528 5.43 13.40 6.55
C LEU A 528 5.85 11.98 6.25
N ARG A 529 6.14 11.19 7.27
CA ARG A 529 6.59 9.82 7.10
C ARG A 529 5.47 8.93 6.56
N HIS A 530 4.23 9.10 7.04
CA HIS A 530 3.05 8.46 6.48
C HIS A 530 2.86 8.81 5.00
N LEU A 531 2.95 10.09 4.67
CA LEU A 531 2.75 10.59 3.31
C LEU A 531 3.83 10.07 2.35
N ARG A 532 5.10 10.02 2.77
CA ARG A 532 6.20 9.47 1.96
C ARG A 532 6.01 7.98 1.67
N ILE A 533 5.59 7.18 2.65
CA ILE A 533 5.29 5.76 2.46
C ILE A 533 4.10 5.58 1.48
N LEU A 534 3.04 6.37 1.65
CA LEU A 534 1.87 6.31 0.76
C LEU A 534 2.21 6.76 -0.68
N HIS A 535 3.07 7.77 -0.84
CA HIS A 535 3.61 8.20 -2.12
C HIS A 535 4.43 7.08 -2.79
N ASP A 536 5.36 6.46 -2.06
CA ASP A 536 6.25 5.42 -2.58
C ASP A 536 5.48 4.12 -2.94
N LEU A 537 4.28 3.94 -2.39
CA LEU A 537 3.34 2.89 -2.80
C LEU A 537 2.62 3.19 -4.13
N GLY A 538 2.73 4.41 -4.64
CA GLY A 538 2.14 4.83 -5.92
C GLY A 538 0.62 4.67 -5.94
N ASP A 539 0.08 4.06 -6.98
CA ASP A 539 -1.37 3.86 -7.16
C ASP A 539 -2.05 3.05 -6.04
N ARG A 540 -1.30 2.39 -5.17
CA ARG A 540 -1.84 1.66 -4.01
C ARG A 540 -2.11 2.59 -2.84
N GLY A 541 -1.41 3.73 -2.78
CA GLY A 541 -1.52 4.71 -1.70
C GLY A 541 -2.74 5.62 -1.88
N PHE A 542 -3.44 5.91 -0.78
CA PHE A 542 -4.53 6.88 -0.71
C PHE A 542 -4.34 7.79 0.50
N VAL A 543 -4.65 9.07 0.36
CA VAL A 543 -4.48 10.05 1.45
C VAL A 543 -5.81 10.75 1.74
N GLY A 544 -6.18 10.77 3.01
CA GLY A 544 -7.23 11.61 3.59
C GLY A 544 -6.68 12.50 4.70
N SER A 545 -7.29 13.64 4.93
CA SER A 545 -6.93 14.53 6.05
C SER A 545 -7.62 14.09 7.34
N ILE A 546 -6.86 13.98 8.43
CA ILE A 546 -7.41 13.71 9.75
C ILE A 546 -8.14 14.97 10.33
N CYS A 547 -7.81 16.16 9.81
CA CYS A 547 -8.44 17.42 10.21
C CYS A 547 -9.77 17.70 9.48
N ALA A 548 -10.23 16.80 8.60
CA ALA A 548 -11.51 16.96 7.94
C ALA A 548 -12.66 16.93 8.95
N GLU A 549 -13.68 17.79 8.77
CA GLU A 549 -14.90 17.78 9.62
C GLU A 549 -15.64 16.44 9.58
N SER A 550 -15.48 15.70 8.49
CA SER A 550 -16.00 14.35 8.32
C SER A 550 -15.07 13.49 7.47
N TYR A 551 -14.85 12.25 7.89
CA TYR A 551 -14.08 11.30 7.10
C TYR A 551 -14.88 10.63 5.98
N SER A 552 -16.17 10.94 5.83
CA SER A 552 -17.03 10.37 4.79
C SER A 552 -16.44 10.50 3.37
N PRO A 553 -15.87 11.64 2.93
CA PRO A 553 -15.21 11.72 1.64
C PRO A 553 -14.00 10.76 1.51
N ALA A 554 -13.16 10.71 2.52
CA ALA A 554 -12.00 9.78 2.52
C ALA A 554 -12.46 8.32 2.48
N ILE A 555 -13.44 7.95 3.30
CA ILE A 555 -14.04 6.61 3.35
C ILE A 555 -14.65 6.22 1.99
N ARG A 556 -15.37 7.13 1.33
CA ARG A 556 -15.85 6.89 -0.05
C ARG A 556 -14.71 6.68 -1.02
N GLY A 557 -13.68 7.52 -0.97
CA GLY A 557 -12.49 7.37 -1.83
C GLY A 557 -11.77 6.03 -1.61
N ILE A 558 -11.66 5.56 -0.37
CA ILE A 558 -11.12 4.24 -0.03
C ILE A 558 -12.02 3.13 -0.60
N SER A 559 -13.34 3.22 -0.39
CA SER A 559 -14.30 2.25 -0.92
C SER A 559 -14.25 2.16 -2.45
N GLU A 560 -14.21 3.31 -3.13
CA GLU A 560 -14.09 3.39 -4.58
C GLU A 560 -12.75 2.80 -5.05
N ARG A 561 -11.66 3.04 -4.33
CA ARG A 561 -10.36 2.46 -4.67
C ARG A 561 -10.35 0.95 -4.54
N ILE A 562 -10.95 0.41 -3.47
CA ILE A 562 -11.15 -1.04 -3.30
C ILE A 562 -12.01 -1.60 -4.44
N LYS A 563 -13.16 -0.99 -4.72
CA LYS A 563 -14.04 -1.39 -5.84
C LYS A 563 -13.30 -1.34 -7.18
N ASN A 564 -12.53 -0.30 -7.39
CA ASN A 564 -11.77 -0.14 -8.62
C ASN A 564 -10.67 -1.20 -8.82
N VAL A 565 -10.09 -1.74 -7.75
CA VAL A 565 -9.17 -2.89 -7.84
C VAL A 565 -9.97 -4.16 -8.13
N VAL A 566 -11.16 -4.30 -7.54
CA VAL A 566 -12.10 -5.40 -7.82
C VAL A 566 -12.52 -5.43 -9.28
N ASP A 567 -12.72 -4.26 -9.91
CA ASP A 567 -13.19 -4.12 -11.28
C ASP A 567 -12.06 -3.81 -12.31
N ALA A 568 -10.80 -3.99 -11.96
CA ALA A 568 -9.65 -3.50 -12.73
C ALA A 568 -9.46 -4.22 -14.07
N GLN A 569 -10.04 -3.63 -15.12
CA GLN A 569 -9.78 -3.94 -16.52
C GLN A 569 -9.09 -2.77 -17.25
N CYS A 570 -8.49 -1.85 -16.49
CA CYS A 570 -7.86 -0.63 -16.99
C CYS A 570 -6.45 -0.91 -17.54
N ILE A 571 -6.13 -0.40 -18.72
CA ILE A 571 -4.80 -0.56 -19.35
C ILE A 571 -4.10 0.79 -19.43
N LYS A 572 -2.88 0.86 -18.88
CA LYS A 572 -2.01 2.04 -18.93
C LYS A 572 -1.06 2.05 -20.13
N THR A 573 -0.81 0.88 -20.71
CA THR A 573 0.08 0.74 -21.88
C THR A 573 -0.64 1.25 -23.12
N ASP A 574 0.07 2.05 -23.93
CA ASP A 574 -0.43 2.50 -25.23
C ASP A 574 -0.58 1.28 -26.16
N VAL A 575 -1.81 0.85 -26.34
CA VAL A 575 -2.20 -0.19 -27.29
C VAL A 575 -3.02 0.52 -28.36
N THR A 576 -2.43 0.79 -29.50
CA THR A 576 -3.10 1.49 -30.59
C THR A 576 -3.94 0.47 -31.38
N PRO A 577 -5.28 0.54 -31.33
CA PRO A 577 -6.13 -0.28 -32.19
C PRO A 577 -5.95 0.11 -33.65
N ASP A 578 -6.04 -0.86 -34.53
CA ASP A 578 -6.15 -0.60 -35.97
C ASP A 578 -7.54 -0.05 -36.36
N ALA A 579 -7.77 0.20 -37.64
CA ALA A 579 -9.05 0.71 -38.15
C ALA A 579 -10.25 -0.20 -37.86
N THR A 580 -10.01 -1.46 -37.53
CA THR A 580 -11.05 -2.46 -37.21
C THR A 580 -11.20 -2.68 -35.71
N GLY A 581 -10.38 -1.97 -34.89
CA GLY A 581 -10.35 -2.10 -33.45
C GLY A 581 -9.54 -3.31 -32.96
N ASP A 582 -8.83 -3.99 -33.88
CA ASP A 582 -7.90 -5.05 -33.49
C ASP A 582 -6.66 -4.45 -32.83
N VAL A 583 -6.34 -4.98 -31.67
CA VAL A 583 -5.06 -4.73 -30.99
C VAL A 583 -4.21 -5.98 -31.16
N GLY A 584 -2.95 -5.83 -31.52
CA GLY A 584 -2.01 -6.94 -31.66
C GLY A 584 -1.72 -7.69 -30.36
N CYS A 585 -2.79 -7.96 -29.58
CA CYS A 585 -2.72 -8.62 -28.28
C CYS A 585 -3.57 -9.90 -28.27
N PHE A 586 -3.20 -10.83 -27.43
CA PHE A 586 -3.94 -12.04 -27.09
C PHE A 586 -4.27 -12.01 -25.62
N ILE A 587 -5.45 -12.48 -25.22
CA ILE A 587 -5.78 -12.74 -23.84
C ILE A 587 -5.84 -14.23 -23.64
N LEU A 588 -5.04 -14.71 -22.72
CA LEU A 588 -4.87 -16.11 -22.38
C LEU A 588 -5.30 -16.34 -20.94
N GLU A 589 -6.08 -17.38 -20.70
CA GLU A 589 -6.51 -17.79 -19.36
C GLU A 589 -5.93 -19.17 -19.04
N THR A 590 -5.38 -19.31 -17.81
CA THR A 590 -4.86 -20.57 -17.33
C THR A 590 -5.79 -21.16 -16.28
N PHE A 591 -6.13 -22.44 -16.45
CA PHE A 591 -7.07 -23.13 -15.58
C PHE A 591 -6.32 -24.05 -14.61
N THR A 592 -6.52 -23.83 -13.31
CA THR A 592 -5.84 -24.51 -12.20
C THR A 592 -6.60 -25.75 -11.69
N ASP A 593 -7.70 -26.12 -12.33
CA ASP A 593 -8.54 -27.20 -11.82
C ASP A 593 -7.81 -28.55 -11.92
N ALA A 594 -7.66 -29.20 -10.77
CA ALA A 594 -7.08 -30.56 -10.65
C ALA A 594 -7.93 -31.64 -11.34
N SER A 595 -9.14 -31.33 -11.80
CA SER A 595 -10.05 -32.22 -12.52
C SER A 595 -9.77 -32.33 -14.02
N PHE A 596 -8.80 -31.56 -14.57
CA PHE A 596 -8.40 -31.72 -15.95
C PHE A 596 -7.71 -33.07 -16.19
N ASP A 597 -8.43 -33.97 -16.78
CA ASP A 597 -8.00 -35.34 -17.12
C ASP A 597 -7.01 -35.43 -18.30
N GLY A 598 -6.49 -34.29 -18.76
CA GLY A 598 -5.65 -34.16 -19.94
C GLY A 598 -6.40 -34.29 -21.27
N LYS A 599 -7.73 -34.41 -21.25
CA LYS A 599 -8.60 -34.54 -22.43
C LYS A 599 -9.51 -33.33 -22.63
N THR A 600 -9.72 -32.50 -21.59
CA THR A 600 -10.51 -31.30 -21.67
C THR A 600 -9.90 -30.32 -22.68
N ARG A 601 -10.67 -29.83 -23.61
CA ARG A 601 -10.28 -28.81 -24.60
C ARG A 601 -10.77 -27.44 -24.17
N CYS A 602 -10.14 -26.41 -24.68
CA CYS A 602 -10.55 -25.02 -24.40
C CYS A 602 -12.00 -24.76 -24.82
N GLU A 603 -12.45 -25.36 -25.93
CA GLU A 603 -13.81 -25.23 -26.47
C GLU A 603 -14.86 -25.85 -25.54
N ASP A 604 -14.47 -26.81 -24.69
CA ASP A 604 -15.38 -27.44 -23.72
C ASP A 604 -15.62 -26.55 -22.49
N ILE A 605 -14.77 -25.55 -22.26
CA ILE A 605 -14.85 -24.63 -21.10
C ILE A 605 -15.97 -23.61 -21.31
N GLY A 606 -16.18 -23.15 -22.54
CA GLY A 606 -17.24 -22.19 -22.88
C GLY A 606 -17.10 -21.61 -24.28
N LYS A 607 -18.18 -21.02 -24.78
CA LYS A 607 -18.17 -20.34 -26.06
C LYS A 607 -17.22 -19.13 -26.02
N GLY A 608 -16.37 -19.03 -27.03
CA GLY A 608 -15.36 -17.96 -27.13
C GLY A 608 -14.01 -18.29 -26.49
N TYR A 609 -13.84 -19.52 -25.99
CA TYR A 609 -12.53 -20.10 -25.65
C TYR A 609 -12.05 -21.00 -26.77
N CYS A 610 -10.77 -20.98 -27.03
CA CYS A 610 -10.14 -21.87 -28.00
C CYS A 610 -8.71 -22.20 -27.63
N THR A 611 -8.19 -23.27 -28.19
CA THR A 611 -6.76 -23.58 -28.12
C THR A 611 -5.99 -22.41 -28.76
N PRO A 612 -4.91 -21.90 -28.10
CA PRO A 612 -4.14 -20.78 -28.60
C PRO A 612 -3.70 -20.96 -30.06
N GLY A 613 -4.17 -20.07 -30.93
CA GLY A 613 -3.87 -20.15 -32.35
C GLY A 613 -4.80 -21.00 -33.21
N ALA A 614 -5.79 -21.68 -32.63
CA ALA A 614 -6.78 -22.49 -33.38
C ALA A 614 -7.96 -21.66 -33.91
N SER A 615 -8.58 -22.10 -35.02
CA SER A 615 -9.90 -21.68 -35.42
C SER A 615 -10.93 -22.47 -34.59
N PRO A 616 -11.96 -21.85 -33.92
CA PRO A 616 -12.66 -20.63 -34.34
C PRO A 616 -12.31 -19.34 -33.59
N CYS A 617 -11.29 -19.29 -32.72
CA CYS A 617 -10.91 -18.01 -32.11
C CYS A 617 -10.43 -16.97 -33.15
N ARG A 618 -10.26 -17.40 -34.41
CA ARG A 618 -9.93 -16.55 -35.56
C ARG A 618 -10.86 -16.86 -36.70
N VAL A 619 -11.73 -15.93 -37.06
CA VAL A 619 -12.76 -16.14 -38.10
C VAL A 619 -12.17 -16.21 -39.51
N ASP A 620 -10.95 -15.71 -39.72
CA ASP A 620 -10.24 -15.82 -41.01
C ASP A 620 -8.78 -16.15 -40.79
N GLY A 621 -8.34 -17.22 -41.46
CA GLY A 621 -6.94 -17.69 -41.48
C GLY A 621 -5.97 -16.75 -42.18
N THR A 622 -6.27 -15.46 -42.30
CA THR A 622 -5.48 -14.43 -42.93
C THR A 622 -4.70 -13.64 -41.85
N ASP A 623 -3.41 -13.93 -41.79
CA ASP A 623 -2.31 -13.00 -41.54
C ASP A 623 -1.99 -12.49 -40.13
N TYR A 624 -2.34 -13.23 -39.08
CA TYR A 624 -1.28 -13.38 -38.09
C TYR A 624 -0.54 -14.69 -38.38
N PRO A 625 0.76 -14.65 -38.60
CA PRO A 625 1.44 -15.91 -38.91
C PRO A 625 1.19 -16.88 -37.75
N PRO A 626 0.89 -18.17 -38.06
CA PRO A 626 0.67 -19.21 -37.03
C PRO A 626 1.82 -19.28 -36.00
N VAL A 627 2.99 -18.76 -36.36
CA VAL A 627 4.12 -18.50 -35.49
C VAL A 627 3.78 -17.58 -34.30
N ALA A 628 2.89 -16.58 -34.44
CA ALA A 628 2.66 -15.64 -33.34
C ALA A 628 1.89 -16.25 -32.18
N ALA A 629 0.92 -17.14 -32.43
CA ALA A 629 0.18 -17.77 -31.34
C ALA A 629 0.97 -18.93 -30.70
N SER A 630 1.71 -19.71 -31.49
CA SER A 630 2.61 -20.72 -30.94
C SER A 630 3.85 -20.12 -30.26
N VAL A 631 4.34 -18.97 -30.76
CA VAL A 631 5.42 -18.21 -30.10
C VAL A 631 4.90 -17.50 -28.86
N ALA A 632 3.69 -16.95 -28.87
CA ALA A 632 3.06 -16.41 -27.66
C ALA A 632 2.83 -17.52 -26.62
N ALA A 633 2.34 -18.68 -27.03
CA ALA A 633 2.19 -19.84 -26.15
C ALA A 633 3.54 -20.41 -25.67
N ALA A 634 4.55 -20.48 -26.53
CA ALA A 634 5.89 -20.95 -26.16
C ALA A 634 6.69 -19.92 -25.31
N GLN A 635 6.34 -18.63 -25.41
CA GLN A 635 6.92 -17.56 -24.58
C GLN A 635 6.06 -17.25 -23.36
N LEU A 636 4.92 -17.89 -23.18
CA LEU A 636 4.19 -17.91 -21.92
C LEU A 636 5.06 -18.59 -20.86
N THR A 637 5.96 -17.82 -20.35
CA THR A 637 6.73 -18.22 -19.20
C THR A 637 6.05 -17.58 -18.00
N LEU A 638 5.25 -18.38 -17.27
CA LEU A 638 4.74 -17.91 -15.97
C LEU A 638 5.90 -17.72 -15.03
N PRO A 639 5.93 -16.64 -14.25
CA PRO A 639 6.89 -16.50 -13.18
C PRO A 639 6.58 -17.55 -12.11
N VAL A 640 7.32 -18.63 -12.09
CA VAL A 640 7.29 -19.64 -11.04
C VAL A 640 8.28 -19.23 -9.98
N THR A 641 7.85 -19.11 -8.73
CA THR A 641 8.74 -18.87 -7.61
C THR A 641 9.38 -20.18 -7.21
N VAL A 642 10.65 -20.39 -7.57
CA VAL A 642 11.44 -21.56 -7.16
C VAL A 642 12.37 -21.14 -6.03
N GLN A 643 12.49 -21.97 -5.01
CA GLN A 643 13.54 -21.79 -4.01
C GLN A 643 14.88 -22.20 -4.61
N GLY A 644 15.83 -21.25 -4.68
CA GLY A 644 17.20 -21.56 -5.03
C GLY A 644 17.90 -22.40 -3.95
N PRO A 645 19.05 -23.01 -4.26
CA PRO A 645 19.85 -23.77 -3.27
C PRO A 645 20.31 -22.92 -2.07
N ASP A 646 20.26 -21.61 -2.21
CA ASP A 646 20.57 -20.58 -1.21
C ASP A 646 19.35 -20.20 -0.32
N GLY A 647 18.20 -20.89 -0.50
CA GLY A 647 16.95 -20.60 0.20
C GLY A 647 16.24 -19.32 -0.25
N LEU A 648 16.79 -18.58 -1.24
CA LEU A 648 16.16 -17.39 -1.78
C LEU A 648 15.15 -17.75 -2.88
N ALA A 649 13.99 -17.09 -2.83
CA ALA A 649 12.99 -17.23 -3.87
C ALA A 649 13.49 -16.58 -5.16
N LYS A 650 13.75 -17.38 -6.18
CA LYS A 650 14.09 -16.92 -7.54
C LYS A 650 12.87 -17.09 -8.43
N THR A 651 12.55 -16.04 -9.17
CA THR A 651 11.54 -16.14 -10.22
C THR A 651 12.17 -16.88 -11.40
N GLN A 652 11.79 -18.14 -11.58
CA GLN A 652 12.15 -18.93 -12.76
C GLN A 652 10.99 -18.88 -13.75
N ARG A 653 11.29 -18.75 -15.04
CA ARG A 653 10.28 -18.82 -16.08
C ARG A 653 10.25 -20.22 -16.65
N THR A 654 9.10 -20.86 -16.58
CA THR A 654 8.92 -22.20 -17.14
C THR A 654 8.23 -22.09 -18.49
N PRO A 655 8.79 -22.61 -19.58
CA PRO A 655 8.15 -22.56 -20.89
C PRO A 655 6.89 -23.38 -20.92
N ALA A 656 5.93 -22.95 -21.75
CA ALA A 656 4.74 -23.71 -22.03
C ALA A 656 5.09 -25.00 -22.80
N SER A 657 4.38 -26.09 -22.51
CA SER A 657 4.44 -27.34 -23.25
C SER A 657 3.21 -27.53 -24.11
N VAL A 658 3.40 -28.03 -25.33
CA VAL A 658 2.28 -28.37 -26.25
C VAL A 658 2.18 -29.90 -26.26
N GLU A 659 0.99 -30.41 -25.93
CA GLU A 659 0.69 -31.84 -25.96
C GLU A 659 -0.62 -32.07 -26.71
N GLY A 660 -0.52 -32.68 -27.89
CA GLY A 660 -1.62 -32.77 -28.82
C GLY A 660 -2.07 -31.39 -29.31
N ASP A 661 -3.35 -31.08 -29.16
CA ASP A 661 -3.92 -29.77 -29.48
C ASP A 661 -3.94 -28.79 -28.30
N ASN A 662 -3.46 -29.20 -27.12
CA ASN A 662 -3.53 -28.40 -25.90
C ASN A 662 -2.18 -27.75 -25.55
N VAL A 663 -2.25 -26.56 -24.97
CA VAL A 663 -1.10 -25.84 -24.42
C VAL A 663 -1.18 -25.86 -22.89
N TYR A 664 -0.07 -26.22 -22.24
CA TYR A 664 0.02 -26.27 -20.78
C TYR A 664 1.17 -25.43 -20.25
N VAL A 665 0.97 -24.87 -19.10
CA VAL A 665 1.98 -24.15 -18.32
C VAL A 665 2.08 -24.80 -16.95
N VAL A 666 3.27 -24.84 -16.34
CA VAL A 666 3.42 -25.25 -14.94
C VAL A 666 3.22 -24.04 -14.03
N GLY A 667 2.24 -24.10 -13.15
CA GLY A 667 1.93 -23.06 -12.19
C GLY A 667 2.87 -23.04 -10.98
N SER A 668 2.72 -22.02 -10.14
CA SER A 668 3.49 -21.87 -8.88
C SER A 668 3.22 -23.00 -7.86
N ASP A 669 2.10 -23.71 -8.05
CA ASP A 669 1.70 -24.88 -7.29
C ASP A 669 2.38 -26.19 -7.76
N GLY A 670 3.20 -26.12 -8.81
CA GLY A 670 3.86 -27.26 -9.43
C GLY A 670 2.95 -28.13 -10.32
N HIS A 671 1.70 -27.76 -10.48
CA HIS A 671 0.74 -28.48 -11.34
C HIS A 671 0.70 -27.91 -12.76
N ARG A 672 0.22 -28.73 -13.70
CA ARG A 672 0.02 -28.32 -15.09
C ARG A 672 -1.32 -27.61 -15.21
N HIS A 673 -1.31 -26.45 -15.84
CA HIS A 673 -2.50 -25.64 -16.09
C HIS A 673 -2.76 -25.56 -17.58
N LEU A 674 -3.99 -25.83 -17.99
CA LEU A 674 -4.42 -25.68 -19.37
C LEU A 674 -4.48 -24.18 -19.72
N VAL A 675 -3.94 -23.79 -20.86
CA VAL A 675 -3.93 -22.41 -21.36
C VAL A 675 -4.94 -22.31 -22.51
N CYS A 676 -5.90 -21.41 -22.37
CA CYS A 676 -6.89 -21.13 -23.40
C CYS A 676 -6.83 -19.67 -23.87
N GLU A 677 -7.00 -19.45 -25.16
CA GLU A 677 -7.16 -18.12 -25.75
C GLU A 677 -8.62 -17.69 -25.66
N MET A 678 -8.85 -16.42 -25.31
CA MET A 678 -10.15 -15.79 -25.36
C MET A 678 -10.32 -15.06 -26.68
N MET A 679 -11.44 -15.26 -27.35
CA MET A 679 -11.74 -14.65 -28.65
C MET A 679 -11.79 -13.12 -28.55
N GLN A 680 -11.04 -12.43 -29.41
CA GLN A 680 -11.10 -10.99 -29.52
C GLN A 680 -12.31 -10.58 -30.40
N LEU A 681 -13.13 -9.66 -29.87
CA LEU A 681 -14.22 -9.03 -30.62
C LEU A 681 -13.66 -7.81 -31.36
N ALA A 682 -13.04 -8.09 -32.51
CA ALA A 682 -12.44 -7.06 -33.39
C ALA A 682 -12.76 -7.41 -34.85
N GLY A 683 -12.56 -6.46 -35.74
CA GLY A 683 -12.84 -6.66 -37.18
C GLY A 683 -12.05 -7.83 -37.76
N GLY A 684 -12.69 -8.68 -38.55
CA GLY A 684 -12.11 -9.89 -39.13
C GLY A 684 -12.08 -11.12 -38.21
N ARG A 685 -12.33 -10.94 -36.88
CA ARG A 685 -12.39 -12.02 -35.90
C ARG A 685 -13.76 -12.24 -35.30
N ALA A 686 -14.62 -11.22 -35.36
CA ALA A 686 -16.00 -11.24 -34.89
C ALA A 686 -16.88 -10.43 -35.83
N PRO A 687 -18.22 -10.63 -35.82
CA PRO A 687 -19.15 -9.78 -36.52
C PRO A 687 -18.94 -8.31 -36.21
N GLU A 688 -18.98 -7.44 -37.21
CA GLU A 688 -18.75 -6.00 -37.07
C GLU A 688 -19.62 -5.35 -35.98
N ALA A 689 -20.88 -5.80 -35.87
CA ALA A 689 -21.82 -5.32 -34.85
C ALA A 689 -21.33 -5.64 -33.43
N ASP A 690 -20.74 -6.83 -33.21
CA ASP A 690 -20.21 -7.25 -31.93
C ASP A 690 -18.93 -6.45 -31.58
N ALA A 691 -18.04 -6.29 -32.56
CA ALA A 691 -16.83 -5.49 -32.40
C ALA A 691 -17.18 -4.04 -32.06
N LYS A 692 -18.04 -3.40 -32.85
CA LYS A 692 -18.48 -2.03 -32.62
C LYS A 692 -19.22 -1.87 -31.28
N GLY A 693 -20.14 -2.78 -30.97
CA GLY A 693 -20.88 -2.77 -29.71
C GLY A 693 -19.93 -2.87 -28.50
N CYS A 694 -18.93 -3.74 -28.57
CA CYS A 694 -17.94 -3.88 -27.50
C CYS A 694 -17.10 -2.62 -27.31
N GLN A 695 -16.68 -1.97 -28.39
CA GLN A 695 -15.76 -0.84 -28.34
C GLN A 695 -16.42 0.49 -27.95
N THR A 696 -17.68 0.73 -28.44
CA THR A 696 -18.29 2.06 -28.35
C THR A 696 -19.61 2.12 -27.59
N ASP A 697 -20.25 0.98 -27.31
CA ASP A 697 -21.47 0.94 -26.51
C ASP A 697 -21.23 0.38 -25.11
N PRO A 698 -21.22 1.24 -24.08
CA PRO A 698 -21.04 0.77 -22.73
C PRO A 698 -22.11 -0.21 -22.23
N LYS A 699 -23.31 -0.22 -22.85
CA LYS A 699 -24.43 -1.13 -22.51
C LYS A 699 -24.38 -2.47 -23.25
N PHE A 700 -23.50 -2.62 -24.21
CA PHE A 700 -23.38 -3.85 -24.97
C PHE A 700 -22.78 -4.97 -24.11
N VAL A 701 -23.49 -6.06 -23.87
CA VAL A 701 -23.09 -7.15 -22.98
C VAL A 701 -23.21 -8.55 -23.57
N LYS A 702 -23.94 -8.71 -24.67
CA LYS A 702 -24.18 -10.02 -25.31
C LYS A 702 -23.76 -10.01 -26.77
N PRO A 703 -22.55 -10.42 -27.12
CA PRO A 703 -22.14 -10.61 -28.50
C PRO A 703 -22.86 -11.82 -29.11
N SER A 704 -23.12 -11.77 -30.42
CA SER A 704 -23.75 -12.86 -31.18
C SER A 704 -22.90 -14.13 -31.20
N THR A 705 -21.57 -13.97 -30.99
CA THR A 705 -20.57 -15.04 -30.85
C THR A 705 -20.69 -15.83 -29.53
N GLY A 706 -21.52 -15.37 -28.60
CA GLY A 706 -21.68 -15.97 -27.26
C GLY A 706 -20.73 -15.40 -26.22
N GLY A 707 -19.52 -14.99 -26.58
CA GLY A 707 -18.56 -14.37 -25.69
C GLY A 707 -17.30 -13.91 -26.41
N GLY A 708 -16.55 -13.00 -25.77
CA GLY A 708 -15.30 -12.49 -26.28
C GLY A 708 -14.82 -11.27 -25.51
N TRP A 709 -13.65 -10.74 -25.87
CA TRP A 709 -13.10 -9.53 -25.31
C TRP A 709 -12.80 -8.48 -26.37
N CYS A 710 -12.77 -7.22 -25.99
CA CYS A 710 -12.23 -6.16 -26.83
C CYS A 710 -11.41 -5.16 -26.02
N TYR A 711 -10.55 -4.44 -26.73
CA TYR A 711 -9.93 -3.23 -26.21
C TYR A 711 -10.73 -2.01 -26.68
N THR A 712 -10.87 -1.02 -25.82
CA THR A 712 -11.49 0.27 -26.13
C THR A 712 -10.73 1.40 -25.50
N ASN A 713 -10.59 2.50 -26.22
CA ASN A 713 -10.14 3.80 -25.76
C ASN A 713 -11.27 4.85 -25.78
N ASP A 714 -12.50 4.43 -26.11
CA ASP A 714 -13.67 5.30 -26.07
C ASP A 714 -13.89 5.86 -24.66
N ALA A 715 -14.01 7.16 -24.57
CA ALA A 715 -14.07 7.88 -23.30
C ALA A 715 -15.27 7.49 -22.41
N ALA A 716 -16.43 7.18 -23.05
CA ALA A 716 -17.64 6.78 -22.31
C ALA A 716 -17.53 5.35 -21.77
N VAL A 717 -16.79 4.48 -22.48
CA VAL A 717 -16.60 3.08 -22.11
C VAL A 717 -15.45 2.90 -21.12
N VAL A 718 -14.34 3.63 -21.29
CA VAL A 718 -13.19 3.63 -20.37
C VAL A 718 -13.61 4.12 -18.99
N GLY A 719 -14.42 5.16 -18.95
CA GLY A 719 -14.97 5.72 -17.72
C GLY A 719 -13.94 6.52 -16.89
N ASP A 720 -14.46 7.32 -15.95
CA ASP A 720 -13.64 8.22 -15.14
C ASP A 720 -12.69 7.48 -14.19
N ALA A 721 -13.11 6.33 -13.69
CA ALA A 721 -12.31 5.53 -12.76
C ALA A 721 -10.99 5.01 -13.38
N CYS A 722 -11.03 4.57 -14.65
CA CYS A 722 -9.81 4.17 -15.36
C CYS A 722 -8.93 5.37 -15.72
N ARG A 723 -9.54 6.46 -16.19
CA ARG A 723 -8.82 7.70 -16.56
C ARG A 723 -8.14 8.35 -15.36
N ALA A 724 -8.78 8.36 -14.21
CA ALA A 724 -8.22 8.85 -12.97
C ALA A 724 -6.93 8.10 -12.56
N ARG A 725 -6.71 6.89 -13.08
CA ARG A 725 -5.49 6.09 -12.87
C ARG A 725 -4.45 6.27 -13.97
N GLY A 726 -4.65 7.22 -14.88
CA GLY A 726 -3.79 7.38 -16.04
C GLY A 726 -3.95 6.28 -17.08
N ALA A 727 -5.02 5.48 -17.03
CA ALA A 727 -5.29 4.51 -18.05
C ALA A 727 -5.80 5.18 -19.33
N ILE A 728 -5.26 4.76 -20.46
CA ILE A 728 -5.64 5.24 -21.79
C ILE A 728 -6.66 4.35 -22.47
N GLY A 729 -6.88 3.16 -21.95
CA GLY A 729 -7.85 2.21 -22.47
C GLY A 729 -8.35 1.22 -21.44
N LYS A 730 -9.29 0.39 -21.87
CA LYS A 730 -9.92 -0.66 -21.05
C LYS A 730 -10.10 -1.93 -21.87
N VAL A 731 -9.86 -3.08 -21.26
CA VAL A 731 -10.32 -4.38 -21.80
C VAL A 731 -11.70 -4.68 -21.26
N ARG A 732 -12.58 -5.15 -22.12
CA ARG A 732 -13.92 -5.63 -21.76
C ARG A 732 -14.04 -7.10 -22.07
N PHE A 733 -14.63 -7.84 -21.14
CA PHE A 733 -15.03 -9.24 -21.33
C PHE A 733 -16.55 -9.30 -21.39
N LEU A 734 -17.09 -9.98 -22.38
CA LEU A 734 -18.51 -10.01 -22.66
C LEU A 734 -19.00 -11.44 -22.88
N GLY A 735 -20.25 -11.69 -22.51
CA GLY A 735 -20.90 -12.98 -22.68
C GLY A 735 -20.28 -14.08 -21.81
N ASP A 736 -20.11 -15.27 -22.37
CA ASP A 736 -19.66 -16.47 -21.65
C ASP A 736 -18.14 -16.50 -21.41
N VAL A 737 -17.37 -15.53 -21.94
CA VAL A 737 -15.90 -15.39 -21.81
C VAL A 737 -15.56 -14.48 -20.64
N GLU A 738 -16.15 -14.73 -19.48
CA GLU A 738 -15.68 -14.13 -18.24
C GLU A 738 -14.64 -15.05 -17.62
N PRO A 739 -13.49 -14.50 -17.17
CA PRO A 739 -12.49 -15.28 -16.47
C PRO A 739 -13.11 -16.09 -15.33
N LYS A 740 -12.76 -17.35 -15.27
CA LYS A 740 -13.31 -18.28 -14.28
C LYS A 740 -12.66 -18.11 -12.93
N ASN A 741 -13.40 -18.43 -11.87
CA ASN A 741 -12.85 -18.40 -10.51
C ASN A 741 -11.66 -19.37 -10.38
N GLY A 742 -10.53 -18.85 -9.90
CA GLY A 742 -9.32 -19.64 -9.73
C GLY A 742 -8.37 -19.68 -10.93
N SER A 743 -8.77 -19.10 -12.08
CA SER A 743 -7.89 -18.97 -13.25
C SER A 743 -7.00 -17.72 -13.16
N GLU A 744 -5.90 -17.72 -13.91
CA GLU A 744 -5.06 -16.54 -14.13
C GLU A 744 -5.16 -16.10 -15.58
N VAL A 745 -5.28 -14.79 -15.82
CA VAL A 745 -5.42 -14.21 -17.15
C VAL A 745 -4.21 -13.36 -17.48
N PHE A 746 -3.73 -13.50 -18.71
CA PHE A 746 -2.57 -12.80 -19.21
C PHE A 746 -2.90 -12.07 -20.51
N THR A 747 -2.42 -10.84 -20.64
CA THR A 747 -2.36 -10.15 -21.92
C THR A 747 -0.98 -10.32 -22.51
N VAL A 748 -0.92 -10.84 -23.71
CA VAL A 748 0.31 -10.98 -24.50
C VAL A 748 0.19 -10.05 -25.68
N CYS A 749 0.93 -8.95 -25.68
CA CYS A 749 0.95 -7.99 -26.79
C CYS A 749 2.22 -8.14 -27.61
N ILE A 750 2.06 -8.17 -28.92
CA ILE A 750 3.15 -8.18 -29.88
C ILE A 750 3.33 -6.74 -30.34
N GLY A 751 4.40 -6.07 -29.88
CA GLY A 751 4.76 -4.73 -30.36
C GLY A 751 5.16 -4.79 -31.83
N ARG A 752 4.57 -3.90 -32.63
CA ARG A 752 5.01 -3.62 -34.00
C ARG A 752 6.20 -2.67 -33.99
#